data_67f33858677e92dd8f597ecd2edebcfb
#
_entry.id   67f33858677e92dd8f597ecd2edebcfb
#
_cell.length_a   1.000
_cell.length_b   1.000
_cell.length_c   1.000
_cell.angle_alpha   90.00
_cell.angle_beta   90.00
_cell.angle_gamma   90.00
#
_symmetry.space_group_name_H-M   'P 1'
#
loop_
_entity.id
_entity.type
_entity.pdbx_description
1 polymer ?
#
loop_
_entity_poly.entity_id
_entity_poly.type
_entity_poly.pdbx_seq_one_letter_code
_entity_poly.pdbx_strand_id
1 'polypeptide(L)'
;MTAATHADHVQARPGTPGAPAHAAGSREPLVRRVRRGRPEDPRWARPAFLAMLLVIALAYLWNLSASGYANSFYSAAVQAGSQSWKAFFFGSLDSANAITVDKPPATLWPMALSVRIFGLSSWAILAPQVLMGVATAGVLYAAVRRRFSAAAGLITMAVFALTPVAALMFRFNNPDALLALLMTATVYCVLRAFEGGRTKWLVWAGVAVGLAFLSKTLQAFLILPPLAVLYAVFAPVSVRKRFGQLGLAALATVVSAGWWVAIVELWPASSRPYIGGSQNNSFLELTFGYNGLGRINGEETGSVGGGGGGGQGGGWGETGIGRMFNSEIGGQISWLLPAALILLVAGVWLTRRAKRTDTARAAFLAWGGSLLMTAFVFSFMAGIFHQYYTVALAPSIAALVGMGASVLWEERGRWWAGAVLGVTVAATAVWSYVLLGRTPDYVPWLRWAVLAGGLAAAVGLLLAARLGRALALGAVGLGLAASLAGPTAYTISTLNTGHQGSIVTAGPSAGGMGGPGGGMGGGRPPGQGAQQDGGQGMPQGGQAPGNGPGNAQGGGFPGGGAPGQGQQGQGQGQGRMPGGQQGGMPGGGTGEGGTGGGGGGMGGLLDGASVDSEAKTLLKQNADAYTWTAAAIGSQNAASYQLATGDPVMAIGGFNGSDPSPTLAQFKKYVEDGKIHYFISGGMGGGGMGGEGSSSRISAWVQENFEEVTVGSATFYDLTRPTG
;
A
#
# COMPACT_ATOMS: atom_id res chain seq x y z
N MET A 1 -8.56 5.85 38.05
CA MET A 1 -7.47 5.73 39.05
C MET A 1 -7.46 4.34 39.65
N THR A 2 -7.37 3.26 38.99
CA THR A 2 -7.07 1.92 39.54
C THR A 2 -7.36 0.84 38.49
N ALA A 3 -6.74 0.95 37.34
CA ALA A 3 -6.69 -0.15 36.38
C ALA A 3 -5.41 -1.02 36.53
N ALA A 4 -4.71 -0.84 37.65
CA ALA A 4 -3.43 -1.52 37.89
C ALA A 4 -3.24 -2.08 39.29
N THR A 5 -4.29 -2.21 40.09
CA THR A 5 -4.17 -2.72 41.47
C THR A 5 -5.13 -3.88 41.77
N HIS A 6 -4.96 -4.96 41.02
CA HIS A 6 -5.28 -6.30 41.50
C HIS A 6 -4.03 -7.17 41.38
N ALA A 7 -3.02 -6.80 42.14
CA ALA A 7 -1.93 -7.67 42.55
C ALA A 7 -1.64 -7.38 44.02
N ASP A 8 -2.09 -8.29 44.87
CA ASP A 8 -1.53 -8.66 46.15
C ASP A 8 -1.58 -7.69 47.32
N HIS A 9 -2.61 -7.84 48.13
CA HIS A 9 -2.45 -7.87 49.58
C HIS A 9 -3.06 -9.17 50.12
N VAL A 10 -2.31 -10.24 50.06
CA VAL A 10 -2.49 -11.37 50.98
C VAL A 10 -1.57 -11.12 52.16
N GLN A 11 -2.18 -10.66 53.27
CA GLN A 11 -1.54 -10.63 54.58
C GLN A 11 -1.16 -12.05 54.98
N ALA A 12 0.12 -12.27 55.24
CA ALA A 12 0.65 -13.48 55.83
C ALA A 12 0.11 -13.65 57.24
N ARG A 13 -0.65 -14.73 57.51
CA ARG A 13 -0.87 -15.27 58.85
C ARG A 13 0.32 -16.12 59.26
N PRO A 14 0.85 -16.02 60.47
CA PRO A 14 1.95 -16.83 60.95
C PRO A 14 1.45 -18.22 61.38
N GLY A 15 2.15 -19.24 60.92
CA GLY A 15 2.32 -20.51 61.64
C GLY A 15 1.41 -21.65 61.28
N THR A 16 1.80 -22.51 60.31
CA THR A 16 1.67 -23.97 60.42
C THR A 16 2.88 -24.63 59.74
N PRO A 17 3.57 -25.54 60.38
CA PRO A 17 4.72 -26.24 59.78
C PRO A 17 4.24 -27.40 58.91
N GLY A 18 4.80 -27.54 57.70
CA GLY A 18 4.67 -28.74 56.89
C GLY A 18 3.90 -28.59 55.60
N ALA A 19 4.38 -27.73 54.66
CA ALA A 19 3.99 -27.88 53.28
C ALA A 19 5.08 -28.61 52.49
N PRO A 20 4.74 -29.65 51.71
CA PRO A 20 5.73 -30.38 50.91
C PRO A 20 6.32 -29.47 49.84
N ALA A 21 7.61 -29.64 49.56
CA ALA A 21 8.37 -28.98 48.56
C ALA A 21 7.59 -28.85 47.25
N HIS A 22 7.53 -27.62 46.70
CA HIS A 22 6.97 -27.32 45.38
C HIS A 22 7.56 -28.28 44.35
N ALA A 23 6.79 -29.27 43.93
CA ALA A 23 7.05 -30.06 42.74
C ALA A 23 7.22 -29.07 41.59
N ALA A 24 8.38 -29.13 40.94
CA ALA A 24 8.66 -28.40 39.69
C ALA A 24 7.52 -28.66 38.72
N GLY A 25 6.67 -27.65 38.54
CA GLY A 25 5.46 -27.75 37.74
C GLY A 25 5.81 -28.28 36.36
N SER A 26 5.32 -29.47 36.05
CA SER A 26 5.38 -30.06 34.72
C SER A 26 4.85 -29.02 33.73
N ARG A 27 5.72 -28.59 32.81
CA ARG A 27 5.32 -27.66 31.75
C ARG A 27 4.18 -28.31 30.98
N GLU A 28 2.98 -27.75 31.06
CA GLU A 28 1.85 -28.23 30.26
C GLU A 28 2.25 -28.38 28.79
N PRO A 29 1.79 -29.44 28.10
CA PRO A 29 2.08 -29.65 26.69
C PRO A 29 1.73 -28.42 25.86
N LEU A 30 2.58 -28.06 24.89
CA LEU A 30 2.39 -26.90 24.01
C LEU A 30 0.99 -26.84 23.40
N VAL A 31 0.44 -27.99 22.98
CA VAL A 31 -0.91 -28.10 22.40
C VAL A 31 -1.99 -27.63 23.41
N ARG A 32 -1.86 -27.99 24.67
CA ARG A 32 -2.80 -27.60 25.73
C ARG A 32 -2.70 -26.10 26.04
N ARG A 33 -1.47 -25.55 26.02
CA ARG A 33 -1.22 -24.10 26.15
C ARG A 33 -1.79 -23.31 24.97
N VAL A 34 -1.61 -23.82 23.76
CA VAL A 34 -2.16 -23.18 22.54
C VAL A 34 -3.68 -23.17 22.57
N ARG A 35 -4.30 -24.24 23.08
CA ARG A 35 -5.77 -24.40 23.09
C ARG A 35 -6.47 -23.68 24.24
N ARG A 36 -5.85 -23.60 25.43
CA ARG A 36 -6.47 -23.01 26.64
C ARG A 36 -6.16 -21.53 26.89
N GLY A 37 -5.10 -20.99 26.28
CA GLY A 37 -4.69 -19.61 26.51
C GLY A 37 -4.05 -19.41 27.90
N ARG A 38 -4.12 -18.18 28.43
CA ARG A 38 -3.62 -17.87 29.77
C ARG A 38 -4.68 -18.18 30.80
N PRO A 39 -4.27 -18.62 32.03
CA PRO A 39 -5.22 -18.93 33.11
C PRO A 39 -6.14 -17.76 33.48
N GLU A 40 -5.64 -16.54 33.34
CA GLU A 40 -6.34 -15.30 33.72
C GLU A 40 -7.39 -14.86 32.67
N ASP A 41 -7.40 -15.47 31.48
CA ASP A 41 -8.31 -15.08 30.42
C ASP A 41 -9.71 -15.67 30.58
N PRO A 42 -10.74 -14.92 30.19
CA PRO A 42 -12.08 -15.48 30.01
C PRO A 42 -12.04 -16.68 29.06
N ARG A 43 -12.82 -17.71 29.36
CA ARG A 43 -12.86 -18.96 28.56
C ARG A 43 -13.14 -18.72 27.07
N TRP A 44 -13.87 -17.67 26.74
CA TRP A 44 -14.21 -17.30 25.35
C TRP A 44 -13.04 -16.62 24.59
N ALA A 45 -12.08 -16.01 25.29
CA ALA A 45 -11.05 -15.16 24.69
C ALA A 45 -10.18 -15.91 23.66
N ARG A 46 -9.76 -17.12 24.00
CA ARG A 46 -8.91 -17.93 23.12
C ARG A 46 -9.65 -18.48 21.90
N PRO A 47 -10.84 -19.09 22.04
CA PRO A 47 -11.65 -19.48 20.89
C PRO A 47 -11.98 -18.31 19.98
N ALA A 48 -12.39 -17.15 20.51
CA ALA A 48 -12.69 -15.97 19.73
C ALA A 48 -11.46 -15.43 18.98
N PHE A 49 -10.27 -15.42 19.60
CA PHE A 49 -9.03 -15.05 18.94
C PHE A 49 -8.70 -15.97 17.75
N LEU A 50 -8.78 -17.29 17.95
CA LEU A 50 -8.51 -18.27 16.90
C LEU A 50 -9.55 -18.19 15.77
N ALA A 51 -10.82 -18.03 16.11
CA ALA A 51 -11.89 -17.84 15.16
C ALA A 51 -11.67 -16.56 14.32
N MET A 52 -11.28 -15.46 14.96
CA MET A 52 -10.99 -14.19 14.28
C MET A 52 -9.79 -14.34 13.31
N LEU A 53 -8.70 -15.01 13.74
CA LEU A 53 -7.57 -15.29 12.84
C LEU A 53 -8.00 -16.14 11.64
N LEU A 54 -8.83 -17.15 11.86
CA LEU A 54 -9.36 -17.98 10.78
C LEU A 54 -10.25 -17.17 9.82
N VAL A 55 -11.15 -16.34 10.36
CA VAL A 55 -12.00 -15.46 9.54
C VAL A 55 -11.16 -14.52 8.69
N ILE A 56 -10.13 -13.87 9.29
CA ILE A 56 -9.21 -12.99 8.56
C ILE A 56 -8.47 -13.78 7.46
N ALA A 57 -7.97 -14.97 7.78
CA ALA A 57 -7.27 -15.81 6.81
C ALA A 57 -8.18 -16.19 5.64
N LEU A 58 -9.40 -16.68 5.93
CA LEU A 58 -10.37 -17.06 4.90
C LEU A 58 -10.81 -15.86 4.06
N ALA A 59 -11.09 -14.70 4.68
CA ALA A 59 -11.46 -13.49 3.97
C ALA A 59 -10.34 -13.00 3.05
N TYR A 60 -9.10 -13.01 3.51
CA TYR A 60 -7.97 -12.54 2.70
C TYR A 60 -7.53 -13.54 1.64
N LEU A 61 -7.79 -14.84 1.82
CA LEU A 61 -7.59 -15.86 0.79
C LEU A 61 -8.73 -15.90 -0.25
N TRP A 62 -9.88 -15.29 0.08
CA TRP A 62 -11.04 -15.29 -0.81
C TRP A 62 -10.70 -14.62 -2.15
N ASN A 63 -11.06 -15.29 -3.25
CA ASN A 63 -10.91 -14.77 -4.62
C ASN A 63 -9.48 -14.26 -4.96
N LEU A 64 -8.45 -14.88 -4.39
CA LEU A 64 -7.07 -14.41 -4.51
C LEU A 64 -6.55 -14.47 -5.96
N SER A 65 -6.99 -15.45 -6.74
CA SER A 65 -6.64 -15.62 -8.15
C SER A 65 -7.18 -14.54 -9.07
N ALA A 66 -8.22 -13.78 -8.67
CA ALA A 66 -8.76 -12.69 -9.48
C ALA A 66 -7.72 -11.57 -9.77
N SER A 67 -6.72 -11.43 -8.91
CA SER A 67 -5.63 -10.48 -9.11
C SER A 67 -4.54 -10.95 -10.08
N GLY A 68 -4.66 -12.17 -10.65
CA GLY A 68 -3.64 -12.71 -11.54
C GLY A 68 -2.26 -12.64 -10.90
N TYR A 69 -1.32 -12.04 -11.58
CA TYR A 69 0.04 -11.81 -11.05
C TYR A 69 0.16 -10.50 -10.25
N ALA A 70 -0.94 -9.80 -9.99
CA ALA A 70 -1.00 -8.56 -9.22
C ALA A 70 -0.08 -7.46 -9.81
N ASN A 71 1.01 -7.09 -9.14
CA ASN A 71 2.03 -6.23 -9.72
C ASN A 71 3.03 -7.09 -10.51
N SER A 72 2.96 -7.03 -11.83
CA SER A 72 3.80 -7.83 -12.75
C SER A 72 5.28 -7.61 -12.51
N PHE A 73 5.70 -6.39 -12.18
CA PHE A 73 7.08 -6.05 -11.86
C PHE A 73 7.65 -6.89 -10.72
N TYR A 74 6.96 -6.96 -9.59
CA TYR A 74 7.40 -7.80 -8.48
C TYR A 74 7.18 -9.30 -8.76
N SER A 75 6.17 -9.67 -9.52
CA SER A 75 5.93 -11.07 -9.87
C SER A 75 6.99 -11.64 -10.81
N ALA A 76 7.52 -10.84 -11.74
CA ALA A 76 8.66 -11.24 -12.57
C ALA A 76 9.92 -11.45 -11.71
N ALA A 77 10.20 -10.57 -10.76
CA ALA A 77 11.32 -10.76 -9.84
C ALA A 77 11.14 -11.98 -8.92
N VAL A 78 9.91 -12.28 -8.50
CA VAL A 78 9.58 -13.50 -7.75
C VAL A 78 9.81 -14.76 -8.60
N GLN A 79 9.39 -14.74 -9.85
CA GLN A 79 9.65 -15.80 -10.83
C GLN A 79 11.17 -15.99 -11.03
N ALA A 80 11.90 -14.91 -11.31
CA ALA A 80 13.36 -14.95 -11.47
C ALA A 80 14.06 -15.51 -10.23
N GLY A 81 13.67 -15.05 -9.03
CA GLY A 81 14.19 -15.56 -7.76
C GLY A 81 13.84 -17.02 -7.49
N SER A 82 12.74 -17.55 -8.05
CA SER A 82 12.41 -18.95 -7.96
C SER A 82 13.29 -19.83 -8.87
N GLN A 83 13.82 -19.26 -9.95
CA GLN A 83 14.67 -19.96 -10.93
C GLN A 83 16.17 -19.83 -10.61
N SER A 84 16.63 -18.65 -10.13
CA SER A 84 18.03 -18.32 -9.87
C SER A 84 18.27 -17.87 -8.45
N TRP A 85 19.23 -18.51 -7.73
CA TRP A 85 19.61 -18.07 -6.38
C TRP A 85 20.30 -16.69 -6.37
N LYS A 86 20.96 -16.31 -7.45
CA LYS A 86 21.53 -14.98 -7.61
C LYS A 86 20.40 -13.94 -7.74
N ALA A 87 19.41 -14.21 -8.60
CA ALA A 87 18.23 -13.36 -8.72
C ALA A 87 17.44 -13.29 -7.41
N PHE A 88 17.31 -14.38 -6.68
CA PHE A 88 16.71 -14.40 -5.34
C PHE A 88 17.43 -13.46 -4.37
N PHE A 89 18.77 -13.53 -4.33
CA PHE A 89 19.58 -12.74 -3.40
C PHE A 89 19.50 -11.24 -3.71
N PHE A 90 19.65 -10.87 -4.98
CA PHE A 90 19.67 -9.46 -5.40
C PHE A 90 18.28 -8.86 -5.61
N GLY A 91 17.23 -9.66 -5.79
CA GLY A 91 15.93 -9.20 -6.24
C GLY A 91 15.94 -8.80 -7.71
N SER A 92 16.62 -9.57 -8.56
CA SER A 92 16.70 -9.33 -10.00
C SER A 92 15.34 -9.53 -10.66
N LEU A 93 15.03 -8.72 -11.66
CA LEU A 93 13.78 -8.79 -12.41
C LEU A 93 13.71 -10.04 -13.30
N ASP A 94 14.84 -10.47 -13.84
CA ASP A 94 15.00 -11.64 -14.69
C ASP A 94 16.03 -12.65 -14.12
N SER A 95 15.92 -13.92 -14.50
CA SER A 95 16.79 -14.99 -14.00
C SER A 95 18.23 -14.91 -14.51
N ALA A 96 18.47 -14.17 -15.62
CA ALA A 96 19.80 -13.88 -16.17
C ALA A 96 20.49 -12.69 -15.46
N ASN A 97 19.76 -11.96 -14.62
CA ASN A 97 20.29 -10.91 -13.75
C ASN A 97 20.73 -9.62 -14.47
N ALA A 98 19.91 -9.09 -15.36
CA ALA A 98 20.18 -7.81 -16.00
C ALA A 98 20.07 -6.64 -15.02
N ILE A 99 18.94 -6.52 -14.31
CA ILE A 99 18.63 -5.40 -13.42
C ILE A 99 17.80 -5.88 -12.22
N THR A 100 17.93 -5.21 -11.06
CA THR A 100 17.10 -5.49 -9.89
C THR A 100 15.79 -4.68 -9.91
N VAL A 101 14.84 -5.06 -9.04
CA VAL A 101 13.76 -4.16 -8.68
C VAL A 101 14.30 -2.93 -7.94
N ASP A 102 13.49 -1.88 -7.85
CA ASP A 102 13.82 -0.59 -7.19
C ASP A 102 13.70 -0.63 -5.66
N LYS A 103 13.55 -1.82 -5.08
CA LYS A 103 13.43 -2.05 -3.63
C LYS A 103 14.32 -3.20 -3.19
N PRO A 104 14.77 -3.22 -1.92
CA PRO A 104 15.50 -4.36 -1.39
C PRO A 104 14.63 -5.64 -1.34
N PRO A 105 15.24 -6.84 -1.42
CA PRO A 105 14.53 -8.07 -1.79
C PRO A 105 13.81 -8.80 -0.65
N ALA A 106 13.84 -8.34 0.61
CA ALA A 106 13.33 -9.13 1.73
C ALA A 106 11.85 -9.55 1.56
N THR A 107 11.04 -8.72 0.90
CA THR A 107 9.64 -9.06 0.60
C THR A 107 9.53 -10.11 -0.51
N LEU A 108 10.46 -10.12 -1.46
CA LEU A 108 10.48 -11.10 -2.57
C LEU A 108 10.84 -12.51 -2.08
N TRP A 109 11.70 -12.63 -1.08
CA TRP A 109 12.19 -13.92 -0.61
C TRP A 109 11.10 -14.92 -0.23
N PRO A 110 10.11 -14.60 0.64
CA PRO A 110 9.04 -15.55 0.98
C PRO A 110 8.16 -15.91 -0.22
N MET A 111 7.93 -14.96 -1.14
CA MET A 111 7.17 -15.21 -2.36
C MET A 111 7.94 -16.11 -3.34
N ALA A 112 9.22 -15.83 -3.58
CA ALA A 112 10.07 -16.62 -4.46
C ALA A 112 10.29 -18.05 -3.94
N LEU A 113 10.44 -18.23 -2.61
CA LEU A 113 10.47 -19.57 -1.99
C LEU A 113 9.15 -20.30 -2.17
N SER A 114 8.02 -19.62 -2.01
CA SER A 114 6.70 -20.20 -2.23
C SER A 114 6.55 -20.65 -3.69
N VAL A 115 6.93 -19.81 -4.65
CA VAL A 115 6.88 -20.13 -6.09
C VAL A 115 7.85 -21.28 -6.43
N ARG A 116 9.02 -21.33 -5.83
CA ARG A 116 9.98 -22.43 -6.01
C ARG A 116 9.43 -23.78 -5.57
N ILE A 117 8.59 -23.79 -4.53
CA ILE A 117 8.00 -25.02 -3.96
C ILE A 117 6.71 -25.40 -4.70
N PHE A 118 5.83 -24.44 -4.98
CA PHE A 118 4.47 -24.68 -5.44
C PHE A 118 4.25 -24.35 -6.93
N GLY A 119 5.27 -23.85 -7.63
CA GLY A 119 5.16 -23.37 -8.99
C GLY A 119 4.61 -21.93 -9.07
N LEU A 120 4.75 -21.30 -10.25
CA LEU A 120 4.29 -19.94 -10.49
C LEU A 120 2.76 -19.89 -10.59
N SER A 121 2.13 -19.22 -9.67
CA SER A 121 0.70 -18.97 -9.66
C SER A 121 0.35 -17.79 -8.76
N SER A 122 -0.83 -17.20 -8.95
CA SER A 122 -1.35 -16.13 -8.05
C SER A 122 -1.30 -16.55 -6.58
N TRP A 123 -1.68 -17.80 -6.29
CA TRP A 123 -1.68 -18.34 -4.92
C TRP A 123 -0.28 -18.44 -4.34
N ALA A 124 0.68 -18.96 -5.11
CA ALA A 124 2.06 -19.11 -4.64
C ALA A 124 2.70 -17.75 -4.36
N ILE A 125 2.36 -16.71 -5.13
CA ILE A 125 2.86 -15.35 -4.93
C ILE A 125 2.16 -14.67 -3.75
N LEU A 126 0.82 -14.73 -3.66
CA LEU A 126 0.05 -13.86 -2.78
C LEU A 126 -0.27 -14.48 -1.42
N ALA A 127 -0.30 -15.82 -1.26
CA ALA A 127 -0.54 -16.45 0.04
C ALA A 127 0.47 -16.06 1.13
N PRO A 128 1.78 -15.91 0.86
CA PRO A 128 2.72 -15.37 1.86
C PRO A 128 2.31 -13.98 2.38
N GLN A 129 1.76 -13.11 1.54
CA GLN A 129 1.27 -11.78 1.95
C GLN A 129 0.06 -11.90 2.89
N VAL A 130 -0.87 -12.81 2.57
CA VAL A 130 -2.02 -13.10 3.46
C VAL A 130 -1.55 -13.60 4.83
N LEU A 131 -0.56 -14.48 4.87
CA LEU A 131 0.02 -14.97 6.14
C LEU A 131 0.64 -13.83 6.95
N MET A 132 1.27 -12.83 6.30
CA MET A 132 1.78 -11.63 6.97
C MET A 132 0.63 -10.79 7.56
N GLY A 133 -0.51 -10.69 6.88
CA GLY A 133 -1.72 -10.02 7.40
C GLY A 133 -2.28 -10.70 8.64
N VAL A 134 -2.41 -12.02 8.60
CA VAL A 134 -2.85 -12.84 9.76
C VAL A 134 -1.87 -12.71 10.92
N ALA A 135 -0.56 -12.74 10.64
CA ALA A 135 0.48 -12.55 11.65
C ALA A 135 0.40 -11.14 12.26
N THR A 136 0.18 -10.09 11.45
CA THR A 136 0.02 -8.71 11.93
C THR A 136 -1.18 -8.59 12.88
N ALA A 137 -2.34 -9.16 12.52
CA ALA A 137 -3.51 -9.21 13.39
C ALA A 137 -3.21 -9.94 14.71
N GLY A 138 -2.46 -11.05 14.66
CA GLY A 138 -2.03 -11.80 15.84
C GLY A 138 -1.10 -11.00 16.75
N VAL A 139 -0.14 -10.27 16.19
CA VAL A 139 0.79 -9.40 16.94
C VAL A 139 0.04 -8.24 17.58
N LEU A 140 -0.89 -7.62 16.86
CA LEU A 140 -1.76 -6.55 17.38
C LEU A 140 -2.60 -7.02 18.57
N TYR A 141 -3.26 -8.17 18.43
CA TYR A 141 -3.99 -8.79 19.55
C TYR A 141 -3.08 -8.99 20.76
N ALA A 142 -1.89 -9.57 20.55
CA ALA A 142 -0.94 -9.84 21.62
C ALA A 142 -0.44 -8.54 22.28
N ALA A 143 -0.24 -7.48 21.51
CA ALA A 143 0.18 -6.17 22.00
C ALA A 143 -0.86 -5.52 22.89
N VAL A 144 -2.11 -5.46 22.40
CA VAL A 144 -3.21 -4.76 23.08
C VAL A 144 -3.73 -5.58 24.26
N ARG A 145 -4.07 -6.87 24.06
CA ARG A 145 -4.60 -7.73 25.13
C ARG A 145 -3.69 -7.80 26.35
N ARG A 146 -2.39 -7.68 26.14
CA ARG A 146 -1.43 -7.81 27.25
C ARG A 146 -1.57 -6.74 28.31
N ARG A 147 -2.07 -5.57 27.95
CA ARG A 147 -2.18 -4.38 28.84
C ARG A 147 -3.61 -3.95 29.07
N PHE A 148 -4.50 -4.42 28.21
CA PHE A 148 -5.93 -4.12 28.23
C PHE A 148 -6.72 -5.43 28.25
N SER A 149 -7.96 -5.43 27.80
CA SER A 149 -8.82 -6.62 27.81
C SER A 149 -8.66 -7.48 26.55
N ALA A 150 -9.10 -8.74 26.62
CA ALA A 150 -9.21 -9.59 25.43
C ALA A 150 -10.16 -8.99 24.38
N ALA A 151 -11.24 -8.32 24.82
CA ALA A 151 -12.17 -7.62 23.95
C ALA A 151 -11.48 -6.46 23.20
N ALA A 152 -10.64 -5.67 23.88
CA ALA A 152 -9.82 -4.64 23.24
C ALA A 152 -8.94 -5.21 22.12
N GLY A 153 -8.31 -6.36 22.38
CA GLY A 153 -7.51 -7.05 21.36
C GLY A 153 -8.33 -7.51 20.17
N LEU A 154 -9.53 -8.03 20.36
CA LEU A 154 -10.43 -8.45 19.25
C LEU A 154 -10.96 -7.26 18.46
N ILE A 155 -11.32 -6.14 19.12
CA ILE A 155 -11.70 -4.90 18.44
C ILE A 155 -10.54 -4.42 17.58
N THR A 156 -9.31 -4.43 18.12
CA THR A 156 -8.10 -4.08 17.36
C THR A 156 -7.95 -4.95 16.12
N MET A 157 -8.11 -6.27 16.23
CA MET A 157 -8.04 -7.17 15.06
C MET A 157 -9.13 -6.87 14.03
N ALA A 158 -10.36 -6.62 14.48
CA ALA A 158 -11.48 -6.30 13.59
C ALA A 158 -11.24 -4.98 12.84
N VAL A 159 -10.84 -3.92 13.54
CA VAL A 159 -10.52 -2.62 12.93
C VAL A 159 -9.40 -2.74 11.91
N PHE A 160 -8.33 -3.46 12.25
CA PHE A 160 -7.21 -3.70 11.32
C PHE A 160 -7.66 -4.46 10.08
N ALA A 161 -8.35 -5.58 10.26
CA ALA A 161 -8.74 -6.45 9.15
C ALA A 161 -9.80 -5.85 8.23
N LEU A 162 -10.64 -4.94 8.76
CA LEU A 162 -11.68 -4.24 8.02
C LEU A 162 -11.21 -2.86 7.50
N THR A 163 -9.93 -2.51 7.68
CA THR A 163 -9.34 -1.33 7.03
C THR A 163 -9.09 -1.65 5.55
N PRO A 164 -9.72 -0.92 4.60
CA PRO A 164 -9.69 -1.31 3.18
C PRO A 164 -8.29 -1.44 2.61
N VAL A 165 -7.39 -0.50 2.87
CA VAL A 165 -6.01 -0.58 2.39
C VAL A 165 -5.22 -1.73 3.03
N ALA A 166 -5.56 -2.17 4.24
CA ALA A 166 -4.94 -3.35 4.83
C ALA A 166 -5.41 -4.63 4.10
N ALA A 167 -6.71 -4.75 3.84
CA ALA A 167 -7.23 -5.86 3.06
C ALA A 167 -6.62 -5.93 1.65
N LEU A 168 -6.37 -4.78 1.02
CA LEU A 168 -5.69 -4.70 -0.27
C LEU A 168 -4.23 -5.17 -0.18
N MET A 169 -3.42 -4.55 0.68
CA MET A 169 -1.96 -4.76 0.69
C MET A 169 -1.55 -6.14 1.22
N PHE A 170 -2.34 -6.76 2.08
CA PHE A 170 -2.08 -8.14 2.52
C PHE A 170 -2.60 -9.21 1.54
N ARG A 171 -3.06 -8.80 0.35
CA ARG A 171 -3.44 -9.65 -0.78
C ARG A 171 -2.75 -9.22 -2.09
N PHE A 172 -1.70 -8.40 -1.96
CA PHE A 172 -0.97 -7.82 -3.07
C PHE A 172 0.54 -7.98 -2.84
N ASN A 173 1.32 -8.10 -3.90
CA ASN A 173 2.75 -8.47 -3.84
C ASN A 173 3.72 -7.28 -3.68
N ASN A 174 3.22 -6.12 -3.26
CA ASN A 174 4.06 -4.97 -2.91
C ASN A 174 4.81 -5.19 -1.58
N PRO A 175 5.90 -4.47 -1.32
CA PRO A 175 6.72 -4.62 -0.11
C PRO A 175 6.02 -4.19 1.19
N ASP A 176 4.87 -3.57 1.10
CA ASP A 176 4.13 -2.93 2.20
C ASP A 176 3.61 -3.92 3.25
N ALA A 177 3.27 -5.16 2.86
CA ALA A 177 2.77 -6.17 3.80
C ALA A 177 3.83 -6.58 4.83
N LEU A 178 5.04 -6.90 4.37
CA LEU A 178 6.16 -7.26 5.26
C LEU A 178 6.59 -6.06 6.10
N LEU A 179 6.65 -4.87 5.50
CA LEU A 179 6.94 -3.63 6.21
C LEU A 179 5.96 -3.41 7.38
N ALA A 180 4.66 -3.47 7.14
CA ALA A 180 3.63 -3.24 8.15
C ALA A 180 3.69 -4.29 9.27
N LEU A 181 3.91 -5.55 8.95
CA LEU A 181 4.14 -6.62 9.94
C LEU A 181 5.34 -6.31 10.83
N LEU A 182 6.49 -5.97 10.23
CA LEU A 182 7.74 -5.73 10.96
C LEU A 182 7.69 -4.44 11.78
N MET A 183 7.06 -3.36 11.27
CA MET A 183 6.80 -2.15 12.06
C MET A 183 5.90 -2.45 13.27
N THR A 184 4.84 -3.25 13.08
CA THR A 184 3.95 -3.70 14.16
C THR A 184 4.71 -4.54 15.20
N ALA A 185 5.55 -5.47 14.75
CA ALA A 185 6.41 -6.28 15.61
C ALA A 185 7.42 -5.42 16.38
N THR A 186 7.97 -4.38 15.76
CA THR A 186 8.86 -3.42 16.41
C THR A 186 8.18 -2.72 17.58
N VAL A 187 6.98 -2.15 17.37
CA VAL A 187 6.21 -1.51 18.46
C VAL A 187 5.91 -2.52 19.56
N TYR A 188 5.48 -3.74 19.21
CA TYR A 188 5.26 -4.81 20.19
C TYR A 188 6.52 -5.11 20.99
N CYS A 189 7.68 -5.25 20.34
CA CYS A 189 8.95 -5.55 21.02
C CYS A 189 9.39 -4.40 21.94
N VAL A 190 9.28 -3.13 21.50
CA VAL A 190 9.57 -1.97 22.35
C VAL A 190 8.69 -1.95 23.59
N LEU A 191 7.39 -2.18 23.42
CA LEU A 191 6.45 -2.25 24.55
C LEU A 191 6.78 -3.43 25.48
N ARG A 192 7.25 -4.56 24.96
CA ARG A 192 7.71 -5.72 25.76
C ARG A 192 9.02 -5.42 26.50
N ALA A 193 9.93 -4.66 25.89
CA ALA A 193 11.13 -4.18 26.54
C ALA A 193 10.77 -3.24 27.69
N PHE A 194 9.80 -2.37 27.49
CA PHE A 194 9.34 -1.39 28.47
C PHE A 194 8.77 -2.04 29.74
N GLU A 195 8.06 -3.17 29.67
CA GLU A 195 7.44 -3.83 30.80
C GLU A 195 8.42 -4.22 31.91
N GLY A 196 9.63 -4.58 31.59
CA GLY A 196 10.62 -5.06 32.57
C GLY A 196 12.06 -4.69 32.24
N GLY A 197 12.28 -3.72 31.37
CA GLY A 197 13.62 -3.26 31.01
C GLY A 197 14.51 -4.34 30.38
N ARG A 198 13.91 -5.29 29.65
CA ARG A 198 14.60 -6.47 29.11
C ARG A 198 15.24 -6.18 27.77
N THR A 199 16.56 -6.14 27.72
CA THR A 199 17.40 -5.84 26.54
C THR A 199 17.03 -6.68 25.31
N LYS A 200 16.76 -7.98 25.46
CA LYS A 200 16.45 -8.88 24.36
C LYS A 200 15.30 -8.40 23.46
N TRP A 201 14.31 -7.73 24.05
CA TRP A 201 13.17 -7.24 23.26
C TRP A 201 13.53 -6.03 22.42
N LEU A 202 14.44 -5.16 22.91
CA LEU A 202 14.95 -4.05 22.08
C LEU A 202 15.88 -4.56 20.97
N VAL A 203 16.67 -5.59 21.22
CA VAL A 203 17.47 -6.24 20.17
C VAL A 203 16.53 -6.81 19.09
N TRP A 204 15.46 -7.51 19.47
CA TRP A 204 14.47 -8.00 18.51
C TRP A 204 13.74 -6.85 17.79
N ALA A 205 13.49 -5.72 18.45
CA ALA A 205 12.96 -4.53 17.79
C ALA A 205 13.94 -4.02 16.72
N GLY A 206 15.23 -3.96 17.03
CA GLY A 206 16.27 -3.58 16.07
C GLY A 206 16.37 -4.53 14.89
N VAL A 207 16.30 -5.85 15.13
CA VAL A 207 16.27 -6.85 14.06
C VAL A 207 15.05 -6.66 13.16
N ALA A 208 13.87 -6.44 13.76
CA ALA A 208 12.63 -6.22 12.98
C ALA A 208 12.73 -4.95 12.12
N VAL A 209 13.30 -3.87 12.65
CA VAL A 209 13.54 -2.63 11.89
C VAL A 209 14.53 -2.85 10.74
N GLY A 210 15.64 -3.58 10.96
CA GLY A 210 16.59 -3.86 9.90
C GLY A 210 16.00 -4.71 8.78
N LEU A 211 15.19 -5.71 9.11
CA LEU A 211 14.43 -6.48 8.10
C LEU A 211 13.37 -5.63 7.41
N ALA A 212 12.72 -4.70 8.12
CA ALA A 212 11.77 -3.76 7.53
C ALA A 212 12.49 -2.79 6.56
N PHE A 213 13.72 -2.37 6.88
CA PHE A 213 14.57 -1.62 5.95
C PHE A 213 14.87 -2.43 4.68
N LEU A 214 15.19 -3.71 4.80
CA LEU A 214 15.38 -4.59 3.65
C LEU A 214 14.07 -4.92 2.90
N SER A 215 12.93 -4.48 3.40
CA SER A 215 11.65 -4.53 2.69
C SER A 215 11.36 -3.22 1.93
N LYS A 216 11.48 -2.07 2.60
CA LYS A 216 11.11 -0.76 2.01
C LYS A 216 11.95 0.42 2.55
N THR A 217 13.25 0.23 2.63
CA THR A 217 14.26 1.25 2.97
C THR A 217 13.87 2.19 4.13
N LEU A 218 13.99 3.51 3.96
CA LEU A 218 13.84 4.50 5.02
C LEU A 218 12.43 4.62 5.60
N GLN A 219 11.39 4.13 4.90
CA GLN A 219 10.02 4.13 5.45
C GLN A 219 9.93 3.33 6.76
N ALA A 220 10.77 2.30 6.94
CA ALA A 220 10.87 1.53 8.18
C ALA A 220 11.24 2.37 9.41
N PHE A 221 11.92 3.50 9.20
CA PHE A 221 12.43 4.36 10.29
C PHE A 221 11.42 5.39 10.80
N LEU A 222 10.27 5.55 10.15
CA LEU A 222 9.26 6.54 10.54
C LEU A 222 8.77 6.38 11.98
N ILE A 223 8.73 5.15 12.49
CA ILE A 223 8.30 4.86 13.87
C ILE A 223 9.42 4.97 14.91
N LEU A 224 10.69 5.09 14.49
CA LEU A 224 11.82 5.06 15.42
C LEU A 224 11.90 6.29 16.33
N PRO A 225 11.75 7.56 15.85
CA PRO A 225 11.87 8.72 16.71
C PRO A 225 10.91 8.67 17.90
N PRO A 226 9.59 8.47 17.75
CA PRO A 226 8.69 8.41 18.90
C PRO A 226 8.97 7.22 19.82
N LEU A 227 9.35 6.05 19.30
CA LEU A 227 9.67 4.88 20.12
C LEU A 227 10.97 5.05 20.90
N ALA A 228 12.00 5.64 20.29
CA ALA A 228 13.26 5.93 20.94
C ALA A 228 13.08 6.95 22.07
N VAL A 229 12.34 8.04 21.83
CA VAL A 229 12.00 9.04 22.85
C VAL A 229 11.20 8.42 23.99
N LEU A 230 10.18 7.62 23.68
CA LEU A 230 9.41 6.90 24.69
C LEU A 230 10.31 6.05 25.59
N TYR A 231 11.21 5.28 25.01
CA TYR A 231 12.10 4.41 25.78
C TYR A 231 13.14 5.21 26.58
N ALA A 232 13.79 6.17 25.96
CA ALA A 232 14.81 7.02 26.59
C ALA A 232 14.26 7.80 27.79
N VAL A 233 13.03 8.32 27.67
CA VAL A 233 12.42 9.14 28.73
C VAL A 233 11.76 8.29 29.81
N PHE A 234 10.99 7.27 29.44
CA PHE A 234 10.02 6.63 30.36
C PHE A 234 10.40 5.22 30.82
N ALA A 235 11.38 4.52 30.21
CA ALA A 235 11.69 3.13 30.53
C ALA A 235 12.05 2.91 32.02
N PRO A 236 11.68 1.77 32.64
CA PRO A 236 11.83 1.49 34.06
C PRO A 236 13.24 0.99 34.42
N VAL A 237 14.26 1.58 33.84
CA VAL A 237 15.68 1.28 34.09
C VAL A 237 16.51 2.57 34.17
N SER A 238 17.76 2.48 34.66
CA SER A 238 18.64 3.65 34.76
C SER A 238 18.93 4.27 33.39
N VAL A 239 19.20 5.58 33.38
CA VAL A 239 19.45 6.34 32.13
C VAL A 239 20.57 5.72 31.30
N ARG A 240 21.70 5.36 31.92
CA ARG A 240 22.82 4.69 31.23
C ARG A 240 22.38 3.40 30.56
N LYS A 241 21.57 2.60 31.25
CA LYS A 241 21.05 1.34 30.69
C LYS A 241 20.06 1.57 29.53
N ARG A 242 19.22 2.64 29.58
CA ARG A 242 18.33 2.99 28.47
C ARG A 242 19.10 3.25 27.18
N PHE A 243 20.10 4.14 27.26
CA PHE A 243 20.93 4.48 26.10
C PHE A 243 21.79 3.31 25.63
N GLY A 244 22.35 2.50 26.54
CA GLY A 244 23.05 1.26 26.17
C GLY A 244 22.14 0.27 25.44
N GLN A 245 20.90 0.12 25.90
CA GLN A 245 19.89 -0.76 25.24
C GLN A 245 19.42 -0.21 23.88
N LEU A 246 19.24 1.12 23.75
CA LEU A 246 18.95 1.76 22.47
C LEU A 246 20.12 1.61 21.50
N GLY A 247 21.36 1.77 21.98
CA GLY A 247 22.58 1.53 21.20
C GLY A 247 22.67 0.07 20.69
N LEU A 248 22.32 -0.91 21.53
CA LEU A 248 22.26 -2.32 21.11
C LEU A 248 21.14 -2.57 20.10
N ALA A 249 20.00 -1.89 20.21
CA ALA A 249 18.93 -1.97 19.22
C ALA A 249 19.36 -1.36 17.88
N ALA A 250 20.04 -0.20 17.91
CA ALA A 250 20.60 0.41 16.71
C ALA A 250 21.66 -0.50 16.05
N LEU A 251 22.56 -1.09 16.85
CA LEU A 251 23.53 -2.07 16.34
C LEU A 251 22.81 -3.29 15.70
N ALA A 252 21.76 -3.82 16.35
CA ALA A 252 20.98 -4.92 15.79
C ALA A 252 20.31 -4.52 14.47
N THR A 253 19.82 -3.28 14.33
CA THR A 253 19.30 -2.75 13.07
C THR A 253 20.39 -2.72 12.00
N VAL A 254 21.54 -2.17 12.32
CA VAL A 254 22.68 -2.09 11.38
C VAL A 254 23.14 -3.48 10.96
N VAL A 255 23.27 -4.42 11.89
CA VAL A 255 23.70 -5.79 11.57
C VAL A 255 22.65 -6.51 10.71
N SER A 256 21.35 -6.42 11.06
CA SER A 256 20.29 -7.16 10.37
C SER A 256 19.96 -6.60 8.98
N ALA A 257 20.26 -5.35 8.69
CA ALA A 257 20.13 -4.74 7.36
C ALA A 257 21.47 -4.69 6.63
N GLY A 258 22.53 -4.31 7.33
CA GLY A 258 23.82 -3.93 6.77
C GLY A 258 24.59 -5.08 6.12
N TRP A 259 24.39 -6.31 6.57
CA TRP A 259 25.06 -7.47 5.95
C TRP A 259 24.72 -7.59 4.46
N TRP A 260 23.44 -7.43 4.10
CA TRP A 260 23.00 -7.50 2.71
C TRP A 260 23.48 -6.29 1.92
N VAL A 261 23.35 -5.09 2.50
CA VAL A 261 23.83 -3.83 1.87
C VAL A 261 25.33 -3.92 1.61
N ALA A 262 26.13 -4.37 2.59
CA ALA A 262 27.57 -4.51 2.43
C ALA A 262 27.94 -5.50 1.31
N ILE A 263 27.27 -6.66 1.23
CA ILE A 263 27.52 -7.62 0.17
C ILE A 263 27.19 -6.99 -1.20
N VAL A 264 26.04 -6.33 -1.34
CA VAL A 264 25.61 -5.71 -2.60
C VAL A 264 26.58 -4.62 -3.05
N GLU A 265 27.00 -3.73 -2.15
CA GLU A 265 27.91 -2.64 -2.51
C GLU A 265 29.34 -3.10 -2.80
N LEU A 266 29.82 -4.12 -2.08
CA LEU A 266 31.16 -4.67 -2.26
C LEU A 266 31.25 -5.67 -3.44
N TRP A 267 30.10 -6.14 -3.96
CA TRP A 267 30.11 -7.07 -5.10
C TRP A 267 30.57 -6.35 -6.36
N PRO A 268 31.48 -6.94 -7.15
CA PRO A 268 31.95 -6.31 -8.39
C PRO A 268 30.82 -5.93 -9.33
N ALA A 269 30.75 -4.67 -9.78
CA ALA A 269 29.70 -4.16 -10.67
C ALA A 269 29.58 -4.93 -11.99
N SER A 270 30.70 -5.53 -12.47
CA SER A 270 30.72 -6.33 -13.69
C SER A 270 30.04 -7.68 -13.57
N SER A 271 29.78 -8.16 -12.36
CA SER A 271 29.23 -9.49 -12.09
C SER A 271 27.95 -9.48 -11.22
N ARG A 272 27.48 -8.30 -10.79
CA ARG A 272 26.17 -8.15 -10.15
C ARG A 272 25.12 -7.58 -11.14
N PRO A 273 23.82 -7.78 -10.90
CA PRO A 273 22.79 -7.06 -11.64
C PRO A 273 22.91 -5.57 -11.41
N TYR A 274 22.48 -4.76 -12.38
CA TYR A 274 22.35 -3.33 -12.16
C TYR A 274 21.33 -3.02 -11.07
N ILE A 275 21.61 -2.08 -10.19
CA ILE A 275 20.67 -1.70 -9.12
C ILE A 275 19.60 -0.77 -9.70
N GLY A 276 18.40 -1.32 -9.93
CA GLY A 276 17.28 -0.61 -10.53
C GLY A 276 16.85 0.60 -9.71
N GLY A 277 16.56 1.71 -10.40
CA GLY A 277 16.22 3.00 -9.79
C GLY A 277 17.42 3.84 -9.32
N SER A 278 18.65 3.38 -9.53
CA SER A 278 19.87 4.16 -9.29
C SER A 278 20.44 4.72 -10.60
N GLN A 279 21.22 5.79 -10.55
CA GLN A 279 21.92 6.34 -11.72
C GLN A 279 23.37 5.86 -11.81
N ASN A 280 23.98 5.52 -10.67
CA ASN A 280 25.38 5.10 -10.58
C ASN A 280 25.54 3.63 -10.11
N ASN A 281 24.51 2.79 -10.32
CA ASN A 281 24.55 1.38 -9.95
C ASN A 281 24.90 1.15 -8.46
N SER A 282 24.33 1.96 -7.55
CA SER A 282 24.55 1.90 -6.09
C SER A 282 23.23 1.77 -5.34
N PHE A 283 23.18 0.83 -4.39
CA PHE A 283 22.01 0.67 -3.51
C PHE A 283 21.90 1.81 -2.48
N LEU A 284 23.03 2.36 -2.05
CA LEU A 284 23.04 3.52 -1.14
C LEU A 284 22.49 4.77 -1.84
N GLU A 285 22.87 5.00 -3.10
CA GLU A 285 22.27 6.06 -3.93
C GLU A 285 20.75 5.87 -4.06
N LEU A 286 20.29 4.67 -4.41
CA LEU A 286 18.87 4.35 -4.48
C LEU A 286 18.16 4.63 -3.15
N THR A 287 18.79 4.24 -2.02
CA THR A 287 18.20 4.37 -0.68
C THR A 287 18.05 5.82 -0.24
N PHE A 288 19.09 6.63 -0.41
CA PHE A 288 19.09 8.04 0.04
C PHE A 288 18.53 9.00 -1.00
N GLY A 289 18.62 8.68 -2.29
CA GLY A 289 18.06 9.44 -3.40
C GLY A 289 16.60 9.11 -3.68
N TYR A 290 16.36 8.29 -4.71
CA TYR A 290 15.02 7.98 -5.22
C TYR A 290 14.02 7.43 -4.16
N ASN A 291 14.47 6.51 -3.29
CA ASN A 291 13.63 5.95 -2.23
C ASN A 291 13.67 6.70 -0.89
N GLY A 292 14.46 7.75 -0.78
CA GLY A 292 14.71 8.46 0.46
C GLY A 292 14.33 9.93 0.43
N LEU A 293 15.33 10.78 0.37
CA LEU A 293 15.16 12.23 0.43
C LEU A 293 14.34 12.76 -0.75
N GLY A 294 14.48 12.15 -1.94
CA GLY A 294 13.67 12.48 -3.11
C GLY A 294 12.17 12.37 -2.83
N ARG A 295 11.75 11.35 -2.06
CA ARG A 295 10.33 11.20 -1.65
C ARG A 295 9.85 12.34 -0.74
N ILE A 296 10.75 12.96 0.01
CA ILE A 296 10.40 14.02 0.96
C ILE A 296 10.33 15.37 0.26
N ASN A 297 11.37 15.71 -0.54
CA ASN A 297 11.49 17.03 -1.19
C ASN A 297 10.91 17.10 -2.61
N GLY A 298 10.58 15.97 -3.23
CA GLY A 298 10.05 15.90 -4.60
C GLY A 298 11.12 15.89 -5.69
N GLU A 299 12.41 15.89 -5.33
CA GLU A 299 13.55 15.81 -6.28
C GLU A 299 13.90 14.35 -6.54
N GLU A 300 13.08 13.65 -7.30
CA GLU A 300 13.26 12.23 -7.64
C GLU A 300 13.96 12.10 -8.99
N THR A 301 15.26 11.90 -8.98
CA THR A 301 16.04 11.63 -10.21
C THR A 301 15.55 10.32 -10.85
N GLY A 302 15.23 10.39 -12.17
CA GLY A 302 14.71 9.22 -12.91
C GLY A 302 13.20 9.00 -12.81
N SER A 303 12.44 9.88 -12.13
CA SER A 303 10.98 9.80 -12.10
C SER A 303 10.38 10.34 -13.40
N VAL A 304 9.59 9.53 -14.10
CA VAL A 304 8.75 9.99 -15.22
C VAL A 304 7.43 10.52 -14.67
N GLY A 305 7.19 11.82 -14.76
CA GLY A 305 5.93 12.46 -14.37
C GLY A 305 6.05 13.63 -13.40
N GLY A 306 7.26 14.02 -12.99
CA GLY A 306 7.49 15.11 -12.04
C GLY A 306 8.39 16.24 -12.52
N GLY A 307 8.77 16.28 -13.79
CA GLY A 307 9.67 17.28 -14.35
C GLY A 307 8.93 18.39 -15.08
N GLY A 308 8.78 19.57 -14.46
CA GLY A 308 8.47 20.80 -15.18
C GLY A 308 7.04 21.31 -15.10
N GLY A 309 6.69 21.86 -13.97
CA GLY A 309 5.52 22.70 -13.79
C GLY A 309 5.51 23.24 -12.39
N GLY A 310 6.04 24.44 -12.20
CA GLY A 310 6.00 25.16 -10.92
C GLY A 310 4.57 25.48 -10.48
N GLY A 311 3.84 24.46 -10.06
CA GLY A 311 2.57 24.55 -9.39
C GLY A 311 2.65 23.72 -8.11
N GLN A 312 2.21 24.24 -6.99
CA GLN A 312 2.05 23.53 -5.74
C GLN A 312 1.17 22.28 -5.97
N GLY A 313 1.76 21.08 -5.98
CA GLY A 313 1.07 19.81 -6.19
C GLY A 313 1.59 19.07 -7.43
N GLY A 314 2.86 18.65 -7.43
CA GLY A 314 3.35 17.67 -8.39
C GLY A 314 2.40 16.45 -8.42
N GLY A 315 2.17 15.79 -9.57
CA GLY A 315 1.14 14.80 -9.90
C GLY A 315 0.77 13.70 -8.89
N TRP A 316 1.15 13.83 -7.63
CA TRP A 316 0.95 12.89 -6.52
C TRP A 316 -0.01 13.40 -5.44
N GLY A 317 -0.90 14.33 -5.80
CA GLY A 317 -1.89 14.93 -4.90
C GLY A 317 -1.33 16.03 -4.00
N GLU A 318 -2.22 16.93 -3.55
CA GLU A 318 -1.86 18.07 -2.69
C GLU A 318 -1.27 17.62 -1.35
N THR A 319 -0.15 18.26 -0.96
CA THR A 319 0.45 18.10 0.36
C THR A 319 -0.30 18.94 1.40
N GLY A 320 -0.33 18.50 2.65
CA GLY A 320 -0.95 19.23 3.73
C GLY A 320 -1.63 18.34 4.76
N ILE A 321 -2.05 18.93 5.87
CA ILE A 321 -2.66 18.18 6.99
C ILE A 321 -3.97 17.47 6.59
N GLY A 322 -4.67 17.97 5.57
CA GLY A 322 -5.89 17.38 5.04
C GLY A 322 -5.67 16.17 4.13
N ARG A 323 -4.43 15.87 3.71
CA ARG A 323 -4.13 14.84 2.71
C ARG A 323 -4.71 13.47 3.08
N MET A 324 -4.65 13.08 4.36
CA MET A 324 -5.20 11.80 4.82
C MET A 324 -6.73 11.71 4.72
N PHE A 325 -7.41 12.84 4.51
CA PHE A 325 -8.87 12.96 4.47
C PHE A 325 -9.40 13.32 3.08
N ASN A 326 -8.53 13.57 2.09
CA ASN A 326 -8.92 13.96 0.74
C ASN A 326 -9.71 12.86 0.00
N SER A 327 -10.13 13.12 -1.24
CA SER A 327 -10.90 12.17 -2.06
C SER A 327 -10.15 10.89 -2.39
N GLU A 328 -8.85 10.98 -2.60
CA GLU A 328 -8.01 9.88 -3.04
C GLU A 328 -7.58 8.94 -1.90
N ILE A 329 -7.21 9.53 -0.75
CA ILE A 329 -6.60 8.82 0.37
C ILE A 329 -7.64 8.41 1.41
N GLY A 330 -8.66 9.27 1.64
CA GLY A 330 -9.61 9.10 2.74
C GLY A 330 -10.30 7.75 2.76
N GLY A 331 -10.77 7.27 1.61
CA GLY A 331 -11.43 5.97 1.47
C GLY A 331 -10.51 4.78 1.75
N GLN A 332 -9.19 4.94 1.68
CA GLN A 332 -8.22 3.89 1.92
C GLN A 332 -8.00 3.61 3.41
N ILE A 333 -7.88 4.71 4.23
CA ILE A 333 -7.34 4.61 5.60
C ILE A 333 -8.13 5.39 6.66
N SER A 334 -8.81 6.48 6.30
CA SER A 334 -9.25 7.45 7.32
C SER A 334 -10.56 7.13 8.03
N TRP A 335 -11.22 6.02 7.74
CA TRP A 335 -12.51 5.60 8.32
C TRP A 335 -12.58 5.77 9.85
N LEU A 336 -11.56 5.28 10.54
CA LEU A 336 -11.45 5.31 12.00
C LEU A 336 -10.29 6.20 12.47
N LEU A 337 -9.68 6.99 11.59
CA LEU A 337 -8.62 7.92 11.96
C LEU A 337 -9.11 9.01 12.93
N PRO A 338 -10.29 9.66 12.72
CA PRO A 338 -10.83 10.58 13.73
C PRO A 338 -11.05 9.93 15.09
N ALA A 339 -11.59 8.70 15.09
CA ALA A 339 -11.76 7.92 16.33
C ALA A 339 -10.44 7.66 17.03
N ALA A 340 -9.42 7.21 16.29
CA ALA A 340 -8.10 6.95 16.83
C ALA A 340 -7.46 8.18 17.47
N LEU A 341 -7.61 9.37 16.84
CA LEU A 341 -7.08 10.63 17.38
C LEU A 341 -7.82 11.07 18.65
N ILE A 342 -9.16 11.00 18.68
CA ILE A 342 -9.96 11.32 19.88
C ILE A 342 -9.57 10.37 21.02
N LEU A 343 -9.48 9.07 20.75
CA LEU A 343 -9.16 8.05 21.72
C LEU A 343 -7.70 8.10 22.18
N LEU A 344 -6.78 8.55 21.34
CA LEU A 344 -5.39 8.85 21.72
C LEU A 344 -5.35 9.98 22.76
N VAL A 345 -6.02 11.09 22.47
CA VAL A 345 -6.09 12.24 23.40
C VAL A 345 -6.72 11.80 24.73
N ALA A 346 -7.84 11.09 24.69
CA ALA A 346 -8.52 10.59 25.88
C ALA A 346 -7.62 9.62 26.67
N GLY A 347 -6.95 8.68 26.02
CA GLY A 347 -6.07 7.70 26.65
C GLY A 347 -4.85 8.35 27.31
N VAL A 348 -4.22 9.32 26.65
CA VAL A 348 -3.10 10.09 27.21
C VAL A 348 -3.59 10.94 28.39
N TRP A 349 -4.76 11.60 28.26
CA TRP A 349 -5.35 12.39 29.36
C TRP A 349 -5.70 11.53 30.60
N LEU A 350 -6.28 10.36 30.41
CA LEU A 350 -6.59 9.43 31.47
C LEU A 350 -5.34 8.96 32.22
N THR A 351 -4.29 8.70 31.47
CA THR A 351 -3.02 8.17 32.03
C THR A 351 -2.05 9.27 32.47
N ARG A 352 -2.39 10.58 32.34
CA ARG A 352 -1.48 11.70 32.62
C ARG A 352 -0.94 11.74 34.06
N ARG A 353 -1.72 11.26 35.02
CA ARG A 353 -1.35 11.18 36.45
C ARG A 353 -0.76 9.82 36.85
N ALA A 354 -0.69 8.87 35.91
CA ALA A 354 -0.06 7.58 36.17
C ALA A 354 1.46 7.73 36.36
N LYS A 355 2.09 6.73 36.98
CA LYS A 355 3.54 6.68 37.14
C LYS A 355 4.22 6.78 35.77
N ARG A 356 5.42 7.39 35.77
CA ARG A 356 6.19 7.54 34.52
C ARG A 356 6.39 6.23 33.74
N THR A 357 6.48 5.13 34.47
CA THR A 357 6.69 3.78 33.95
C THR A 357 5.39 3.01 33.69
N ASP A 358 4.25 3.68 33.68
CA ASP A 358 2.94 3.04 33.42
C ASP A 358 2.89 2.46 31.99
N THR A 359 2.49 1.20 31.89
CA THR A 359 2.51 0.46 30.62
C THR A 359 1.35 0.78 29.70
N ALA A 360 0.19 1.20 30.23
CA ALA A 360 -0.94 1.64 29.43
C ALA A 360 -0.62 3.00 28.77
N ARG A 361 -0.06 3.94 29.55
CA ARG A 361 0.44 5.21 29.03
C ARG A 361 1.49 5.00 27.95
N ALA A 362 2.47 4.09 28.19
CA ALA A 362 3.48 3.76 27.23
C ALA A 362 2.89 3.21 25.92
N ALA A 363 1.82 2.41 26.00
CA ALA A 363 1.14 1.89 24.81
C ALA A 363 0.46 3.00 24.01
N PHE A 364 -0.27 3.94 24.64
CA PHE A 364 -0.87 5.09 23.95
C PHE A 364 0.20 5.97 23.30
N LEU A 365 1.32 6.22 23.98
CA LEU A 365 2.43 7.03 23.44
C LEU A 365 3.15 6.31 22.30
N ALA A 366 3.34 4.99 22.38
CA ALA A 366 4.00 4.22 21.32
C ALA A 366 3.16 4.20 20.03
N TRP A 367 1.90 3.76 20.12
CA TRP A 367 1.01 3.68 18.96
C TRP A 367 0.61 5.06 18.46
N GLY A 368 0.34 6.01 19.37
CA GLY A 368 0.00 7.39 19.01
C GLY A 368 1.17 8.12 18.38
N GLY A 369 2.38 8.01 18.93
CA GLY A 369 3.58 8.59 18.35
C GLY A 369 3.90 8.01 16.97
N SER A 370 3.77 6.68 16.81
CA SER A 370 3.93 6.02 15.51
C SER A 370 2.90 6.49 14.48
N LEU A 371 1.63 6.63 14.90
CA LEU A 371 0.56 7.16 14.04
C LEU A 371 0.87 8.59 13.59
N LEU A 372 1.12 9.48 14.56
CA LEU A 372 1.29 10.91 14.29
C LEU A 372 2.53 11.17 13.43
N MET A 373 3.67 10.52 13.72
CA MET A 373 4.89 10.69 12.94
C MET A 373 4.73 10.21 11.50
N THR A 374 4.16 9.01 11.33
CA THR A 374 3.94 8.46 9.98
C THR A 374 2.92 9.28 9.19
N ALA A 375 1.80 9.67 9.83
CA ALA A 375 0.79 10.52 9.19
C ALA A 375 1.35 11.90 8.84
N PHE A 376 2.18 12.50 9.71
CA PHE A 376 2.85 13.76 9.45
C PHE A 376 3.74 13.69 8.20
N VAL A 377 4.63 12.70 8.13
CA VAL A 377 5.50 12.54 6.95
C VAL A 377 4.67 12.32 5.69
N PHE A 378 3.66 11.44 5.71
CA PHE A 378 2.80 11.18 4.56
C PHE A 378 1.96 12.39 4.14
N SER A 379 1.60 13.27 5.06
CA SER A 379 0.86 14.49 4.78
C SER A 379 1.70 15.55 4.06
N PHE A 380 2.99 15.62 4.35
CA PHE A 380 3.85 16.70 3.88
C PHE A 380 4.93 16.28 2.88
N MET A 381 5.15 14.98 2.64
CA MET A 381 6.09 14.55 1.61
C MET A 381 5.61 14.98 0.22
N ALA A 382 6.54 15.56 -0.57
CA ALA A 382 6.25 16.16 -1.87
C ALA A 382 6.47 15.22 -3.07
N GLY A 383 7.29 14.17 -2.91
CA GLY A 383 7.58 13.19 -3.95
C GLY A 383 6.48 12.14 -4.13
N ILE A 384 6.78 11.07 -4.86
CA ILE A 384 5.83 9.98 -5.17
C ILE A 384 5.17 9.45 -3.90
N PHE A 385 3.85 9.57 -3.83
CA PHE A 385 3.02 9.07 -2.75
C PHE A 385 1.83 8.27 -3.28
N HIS A 386 1.88 6.97 -3.13
CA HIS A 386 0.77 6.11 -3.50
C HIS A 386 -0.20 5.90 -2.33
N GLN A 387 -1.50 5.81 -2.64
CA GLN A 387 -2.58 5.65 -1.66
C GLN A 387 -2.35 4.46 -0.72
N TYR A 388 -1.81 3.36 -1.24
CA TYR A 388 -1.57 2.14 -0.48
C TYR A 388 -0.44 2.25 0.56
N TYR A 389 0.44 3.28 0.51
CA TYR A 389 1.44 3.51 1.58
C TYR A 389 0.79 3.68 2.95
N THR A 390 -0.46 4.18 2.95
CA THR A 390 -1.23 4.41 4.18
C THR A 390 -1.52 3.15 5.00
N VAL A 391 -1.29 1.94 4.46
CA VAL A 391 -1.36 0.69 5.24
C VAL A 391 -0.45 0.72 6.48
N ALA A 392 0.65 1.46 6.45
CA ALA A 392 1.55 1.65 7.60
C ALA A 392 0.86 2.32 8.81
N LEU A 393 -0.23 3.06 8.60
CA LEU A 393 -1.04 3.68 9.67
C LEU A 393 -2.04 2.72 10.30
N ALA A 394 -2.51 1.70 9.55
CA ALA A 394 -3.60 0.82 9.96
C ALA A 394 -3.36 0.11 11.31
N PRO A 395 -2.17 -0.44 11.62
CA PRO A 395 -1.90 -1.06 12.92
C PRO A 395 -2.06 -0.10 14.09
N SER A 396 -1.59 1.15 13.93
CA SER A 396 -1.65 2.17 14.97
C SER A 396 -3.08 2.66 15.21
N ILE A 397 -3.85 2.92 14.14
CA ILE A 397 -5.28 3.26 14.22
C ILE A 397 -6.04 2.16 14.95
N ALA A 398 -5.85 0.91 14.54
CA ALA A 398 -6.53 -0.23 15.13
C ALA A 398 -6.21 -0.40 16.63
N ALA A 399 -4.94 -0.29 17.01
CA ALA A 399 -4.51 -0.39 18.39
C ALA A 399 -5.12 0.72 19.25
N LEU A 400 -5.10 1.98 18.81
CA LEU A 400 -5.65 3.12 19.53
C LEU A 400 -7.16 3.01 19.71
N VAL A 401 -7.89 2.55 18.68
CA VAL A 401 -9.34 2.32 18.78
C VAL A 401 -9.65 1.24 19.81
N GLY A 402 -8.98 0.08 19.72
CA GLY A 402 -9.23 -1.02 20.67
C GLY A 402 -8.89 -0.66 22.12
N MET A 403 -7.71 -0.03 22.33
CA MET A 403 -7.26 0.40 23.67
C MET A 403 -8.18 1.49 24.24
N GLY A 404 -8.43 2.55 23.47
CA GLY A 404 -9.20 3.71 23.93
C GLY A 404 -10.64 3.37 24.23
N ALA A 405 -11.31 2.60 23.36
CA ALA A 405 -12.67 2.14 23.59
C ALA A 405 -12.78 1.29 24.87
N SER A 406 -11.80 0.38 25.10
CA SER A 406 -11.79 -0.46 26.30
C SER A 406 -11.63 0.35 27.59
N VAL A 407 -10.66 1.26 27.64
CA VAL A 407 -10.40 2.08 28.85
C VAL A 407 -11.58 3.00 29.16
N LEU A 408 -12.16 3.64 28.16
CA LEU A 408 -13.34 4.50 28.38
C LEU A 408 -14.56 3.70 28.77
N TRP A 409 -14.73 2.47 28.26
CA TRP A 409 -15.80 1.58 28.67
C TRP A 409 -15.67 1.13 30.14
N GLU A 410 -14.46 0.95 30.64
CA GLU A 410 -14.21 0.68 32.07
C GLU A 410 -14.64 1.86 32.96
N GLU A 411 -14.46 3.10 32.48
CA GLU A 411 -14.87 4.34 33.17
C GLU A 411 -16.30 4.80 32.84
N ARG A 412 -17.13 3.97 32.18
CA ARG A 412 -18.49 4.32 31.71
C ARG A 412 -19.48 4.77 32.80
N GLY A 413 -19.20 4.49 34.09
CA GLY A 413 -19.95 5.04 35.20
C GLY A 413 -19.82 6.56 35.34
N ARG A 414 -18.85 7.17 34.67
CA ARG A 414 -18.64 8.62 34.68
C ARG A 414 -19.20 9.21 33.37
N TRP A 415 -20.01 10.24 33.50
CA TRP A 415 -20.68 10.87 32.35
C TRP A 415 -19.75 11.29 31.23
N TRP A 416 -18.55 11.82 31.56
CA TRP A 416 -17.57 12.26 30.56
C TRP A 416 -16.99 11.10 29.72
N ALA A 417 -16.88 9.88 30.30
CA ALA A 417 -16.41 8.73 29.55
C ALA A 417 -17.45 8.30 28.49
N GLY A 418 -18.72 8.32 28.86
CA GLY A 418 -19.83 8.13 27.93
C GLY A 418 -19.89 9.23 26.87
N ALA A 419 -19.63 10.48 27.26
CA ALA A 419 -19.58 11.61 26.33
C ALA A 419 -18.44 11.45 25.29
N VAL A 420 -17.23 11.09 25.71
CA VAL A 420 -16.10 10.88 24.80
C VAL A 420 -16.38 9.70 23.85
N LEU A 421 -16.92 8.58 24.36
CA LEU A 421 -17.32 7.47 23.50
C LEU A 421 -18.41 7.87 22.49
N GLY A 422 -19.41 8.62 22.95
CA GLY A 422 -20.49 9.15 22.11
C GLY A 422 -19.94 10.07 21.01
N VAL A 423 -19.09 11.04 21.36
CA VAL A 423 -18.42 11.91 20.38
C VAL A 423 -17.58 11.12 19.38
N THR A 424 -16.85 10.10 19.86
CA THR A 424 -16.04 9.24 19.01
C THR A 424 -16.89 8.52 17.96
N VAL A 425 -18.01 7.91 18.40
CA VAL A 425 -18.92 7.18 17.48
C VAL A 425 -19.66 8.17 16.55
N ALA A 426 -20.10 9.32 17.06
CA ALA A 426 -20.75 10.37 16.23
C ALA A 426 -19.80 10.89 15.16
N ALA A 427 -18.56 11.25 15.52
CA ALA A 427 -17.54 11.71 14.57
C ALA A 427 -17.23 10.64 13.51
N THR A 428 -17.14 9.37 13.92
CA THR A 428 -16.93 8.25 12.99
C THR A 428 -18.12 8.07 12.05
N ALA A 429 -19.35 8.17 12.56
CA ALA A 429 -20.56 8.02 11.74
C ALA A 429 -20.69 9.16 10.70
N VAL A 430 -20.45 10.41 11.12
CA VAL A 430 -20.44 11.56 10.22
C VAL A 430 -19.35 11.40 9.16
N TRP A 431 -18.14 11.03 9.55
CA TRP A 431 -17.05 10.83 8.61
C TRP A 431 -17.32 9.66 7.65
N SER A 432 -17.85 8.55 8.14
CA SER A 432 -18.26 7.43 7.29
C SER A 432 -19.37 7.81 6.31
N TYR A 433 -20.32 8.66 6.73
CA TYR A 433 -21.34 9.21 5.83
C TYR A 433 -20.70 10.01 4.68
N VAL A 434 -19.71 10.86 4.99
CA VAL A 434 -18.96 11.63 3.97
C VAL A 434 -18.21 10.70 3.02
N LEU A 435 -17.50 9.69 3.55
CA LEU A 435 -16.73 8.75 2.72
C LEU A 435 -17.65 7.90 1.81
N LEU A 436 -18.75 7.37 2.32
CA LEU A 436 -19.73 6.61 1.54
C LEU A 436 -20.43 7.50 0.50
N GLY A 437 -20.55 8.80 0.76
CA GLY A 437 -21.08 9.78 -0.21
C GLY A 437 -20.17 10.00 -1.42
N ARG A 438 -18.89 9.60 -1.38
CA ARG A 438 -17.95 9.69 -2.51
C ARG A 438 -18.17 8.60 -3.57
N THR A 439 -18.86 7.52 -3.21
CA THR A 439 -19.26 6.44 -4.11
C THR A 439 -20.76 6.20 -3.97
N PRO A 440 -21.60 7.13 -4.44
CA PRO A 440 -23.02 7.17 -4.13
C PRO A 440 -23.78 5.95 -4.67
N ASP A 441 -23.30 5.33 -5.74
CA ASP A 441 -23.92 4.17 -6.38
C ASP A 441 -23.59 2.85 -5.68
N TYR A 442 -22.56 2.84 -4.82
CA TYR A 442 -22.16 1.67 -4.06
C TYR A 442 -22.88 1.61 -2.72
N VAL A 443 -23.84 0.73 -2.57
CA VAL A 443 -24.65 0.53 -1.35
C VAL A 443 -25.24 1.87 -0.83
N PRO A 444 -26.08 2.57 -1.61
CA PRO A 444 -26.50 3.97 -1.37
C PRO A 444 -27.24 4.19 -0.05
N TRP A 445 -27.94 3.19 0.46
CA TRP A 445 -28.65 3.26 1.76
C TRP A 445 -27.70 3.22 2.96
N LEU A 446 -26.50 2.65 2.81
CA LEU A 446 -25.57 2.38 3.93
C LEU A 446 -25.12 3.68 4.61
N ARG A 447 -24.88 4.75 3.86
CA ARG A 447 -24.47 6.05 4.42
C ARG A 447 -25.49 6.59 5.43
N TRP A 448 -26.77 6.46 5.13
CA TRP A 448 -27.84 6.90 6.02
C TRP A 448 -28.02 5.98 7.22
N ALA A 449 -27.90 4.67 7.03
CA ALA A 449 -27.96 3.68 8.12
C ALA A 449 -26.81 3.88 9.13
N VAL A 450 -25.59 4.13 8.63
CA VAL A 450 -24.41 4.41 9.45
C VAL A 450 -24.58 5.72 10.23
N LEU A 451 -25.07 6.78 9.57
CA LEU A 451 -25.29 8.06 10.24
C LEU A 451 -26.36 7.95 11.32
N ALA A 452 -27.53 7.42 11.01
CA ALA A 452 -28.64 7.29 11.95
C ALA A 452 -28.30 6.33 13.09
N GLY A 453 -27.78 5.14 12.78
CA GLY A 453 -27.37 4.14 13.77
C GLY A 453 -26.23 4.63 14.66
N GLY A 454 -25.24 5.31 14.08
CA GLY A 454 -24.13 5.88 14.82
C GLY A 454 -24.53 7.01 15.76
N LEU A 455 -25.39 7.93 15.32
CA LEU A 455 -25.92 8.99 16.19
C LEU A 455 -26.81 8.43 17.32
N ALA A 456 -27.65 7.44 17.02
CA ALA A 456 -28.45 6.73 18.04
C ALA A 456 -27.55 6.03 19.06
N ALA A 457 -26.49 5.35 18.61
CA ALA A 457 -25.50 4.73 19.47
C ALA A 457 -24.74 5.76 20.32
N ALA A 458 -24.39 6.91 19.74
CA ALA A 458 -23.71 8.00 20.44
C ALA A 458 -24.55 8.53 21.61
N VAL A 459 -25.87 8.74 21.39
CA VAL A 459 -26.81 9.11 22.45
C VAL A 459 -26.90 8.01 23.50
N GLY A 460 -27.02 6.74 23.09
CA GLY A 460 -27.03 5.60 24.00
C GLY A 460 -25.76 5.49 24.86
N LEU A 461 -24.59 5.77 24.28
CA LEU A 461 -23.30 5.78 24.99
C LEU A 461 -23.18 6.95 25.97
N LEU A 462 -23.67 8.15 25.59
CA LEU A 462 -23.75 9.29 26.50
C LEU A 462 -24.60 8.99 27.73
N LEU A 463 -25.70 8.27 27.55
CA LEU A 463 -26.61 7.86 28.60
C LEU A 463 -26.23 6.53 29.29
N ALA A 464 -25.13 5.90 28.91
CA ALA A 464 -24.74 4.55 29.35
C ALA A 464 -24.65 4.41 30.87
N ALA A 465 -24.29 5.47 31.60
CA ALA A 465 -24.25 5.49 33.06
C ALA A 465 -25.66 5.41 33.69
N ARG A 466 -26.71 5.78 32.93
CA ARG A 466 -28.12 5.80 33.40
C ARG A 466 -28.93 4.62 32.85
N LEU A 467 -28.43 3.98 31.80
CA LEU A 467 -29.10 2.84 31.15
C LEU A 467 -28.82 1.53 31.89
N GLY A 468 -29.77 0.62 31.88
CA GLY A 468 -29.54 -0.76 32.31
C GLY A 468 -28.45 -1.44 31.43
N ARG A 469 -27.78 -2.44 31.97
CA ARG A 469 -26.65 -3.14 31.32
C ARG A 469 -26.97 -3.61 29.90
N ALA A 470 -28.17 -4.11 29.65
CA ALA A 470 -28.57 -4.61 28.33
C ALA A 470 -28.60 -3.48 27.28
N LEU A 471 -29.21 -2.33 27.60
CA LEU A 471 -29.29 -1.16 26.71
C LEU A 471 -27.91 -0.54 26.48
N ALA A 472 -27.07 -0.45 27.50
CA ALA A 472 -25.70 0.04 27.37
C ALA A 472 -24.85 -0.86 26.44
N LEU A 473 -24.98 -2.19 26.56
CA LEU A 473 -24.34 -3.15 25.66
C LEU A 473 -24.91 -3.07 24.22
N GLY A 474 -26.22 -2.84 24.10
CA GLY A 474 -26.88 -2.59 22.80
C GLY A 474 -26.32 -1.34 22.12
N ALA A 475 -26.12 -0.26 22.86
CA ALA A 475 -25.51 0.97 22.35
C ALA A 475 -24.05 0.75 21.88
N VAL A 476 -23.25 -0.04 22.63
CA VAL A 476 -21.90 -0.44 22.19
C VAL A 476 -21.94 -1.27 20.92
N GLY A 477 -22.81 -2.29 20.86
CA GLY A 477 -22.96 -3.14 19.70
C GLY A 477 -23.36 -2.35 18.45
N LEU A 478 -24.34 -1.46 18.57
CA LEU A 478 -24.78 -0.58 17.50
C LEU A 478 -23.66 0.39 17.09
N GLY A 479 -22.92 0.96 18.06
CA GLY A 479 -21.81 1.87 17.80
C GLY A 479 -20.66 1.19 17.05
N LEU A 480 -20.31 -0.05 17.45
CA LEU A 480 -19.30 -0.84 16.72
C LEU A 480 -19.80 -1.21 15.31
N ALA A 481 -21.03 -1.65 15.18
CA ALA A 481 -21.63 -1.99 13.89
C ALA A 481 -21.64 -0.78 12.95
N ALA A 482 -22.11 0.38 13.40
CA ALA A 482 -22.11 1.61 12.61
C ALA A 482 -20.70 2.07 12.25
N SER A 483 -19.74 2.01 13.20
CA SER A 483 -18.36 2.44 12.95
C SER A 483 -17.62 1.54 11.96
N LEU A 484 -17.96 0.26 11.90
CA LEU A 484 -17.29 -0.73 11.04
C LEU A 484 -18.02 -1.00 9.72
N ALA A 485 -19.29 -0.64 9.57
CA ALA A 485 -20.10 -0.97 8.40
C ALA A 485 -19.53 -0.35 7.11
N GLY A 486 -19.12 0.92 7.13
CA GLY A 486 -18.50 1.59 5.98
C GLY A 486 -17.19 0.93 5.54
N PRO A 487 -16.17 0.82 6.41
CA PRO A 487 -14.93 0.14 6.05
C PRO A 487 -15.14 -1.34 5.69
N THR A 488 -16.12 -2.03 6.29
CA THR A 488 -16.47 -3.40 5.91
C THR A 488 -16.99 -3.46 4.46
N ALA A 489 -17.88 -2.56 4.07
CA ALA A 489 -18.40 -2.51 2.70
C ALA A 489 -17.25 -2.30 1.69
N TYR A 490 -16.34 -1.36 1.94
CA TYR A 490 -15.17 -1.14 1.10
C TYR A 490 -14.20 -2.32 1.09
N THR A 491 -14.00 -2.97 2.23
CA THR A 491 -13.19 -4.19 2.31
C THR A 491 -13.82 -5.32 1.51
N ILE A 492 -15.14 -5.54 1.59
CA ILE A 492 -15.84 -6.55 0.79
C ILE A 492 -15.68 -6.26 -0.71
N SER A 493 -15.83 -5.00 -1.14
CA SER A 493 -15.55 -4.60 -2.52
C SER A 493 -14.12 -4.98 -2.92
N THR A 494 -13.13 -4.61 -2.09
CA THR A 494 -11.70 -4.93 -2.32
C THR A 494 -11.46 -6.44 -2.43
N LEU A 495 -12.11 -7.25 -1.59
CA LEU A 495 -11.95 -8.71 -1.60
C LEU A 495 -12.53 -9.37 -2.88
N ASN A 496 -13.58 -8.78 -3.45
CA ASN A 496 -14.28 -9.31 -4.62
C ASN A 496 -13.72 -8.79 -5.95
N THR A 497 -12.87 -7.76 -5.93
CA THR A 497 -12.27 -7.18 -7.13
C THR A 497 -10.83 -7.70 -7.29
N GLY A 498 -10.44 -8.03 -8.52
CA GLY A 498 -9.04 -8.29 -8.88
C GLY A 498 -8.27 -6.98 -8.95
N HIS A 499 -7.06 -6.97 -8.42
CA HIS A 499 -6.18 -5.80 -8.41
C HIS A 499 -4.89 -6.12 -9.18
N GLN A 500 -4.57 -5.30 -10.19
CA GLN A 500 -3.40 -5.47 -11.06
C GLN A 500 -2.72 -4.12 -11.29
N GLY A 501 -1.46 -4.15 -11.74
CA GLY A 501 -0.67 -2.96 -12.04
C GLY A 501 0.10 -2.41 -10.85
N SER A 502 0.72 -1.24 -11.02
CA SER A 502 1.63 -0.63 -10.03
C SER A 502 0.92 0.24 -9.00
N ILE A 503 -0.22 0.83 -9.37
CA ILE A 503 -0.96 1.80 -8.55
C ILE A 503 -2.37 1.26 -8.32
N VAL A 504 -2.57 0.62 -7.18
CA VAL A 504 -3.83 -0.02 -6.81
C VAL A 504 -4.50 0.70 -5.65
N THR A 505 -5.83 0.71 -5.67
CA THR A 505 -6.67 1.33 -4.63
C THR A 505 -7.68 0.33 -4.08
N ALA A 506 -8.04 0.46 -2.81
CA ALA A 506 -9.05 -0.33 -2.15
C ALA A 506 -10.44 0.32 -2.29
N GLY A 507 -11.47 -0.48 -2.22
CA GLY A 507 -12.87 -0.04 -2.25
C GLY A 507 -13.48 -0.11 -3.65
N PRO A 508 -14.73 0.37 -3.79
CA PRO A 508 -15.40 0.41 -5.07
C PRO A 508 -14.74 1.44 -6.00
N SER A 509 -14.68 1.14 -7.30
CA SER A 509 -14.24 2.09 -8.31
C SER A 509 -15.20 3.28 -8.32
N ALA A 510 -14.68 4.50 -8.10
CA ALA A 510 -15.45 5.71 -8.30
C ALA A 510 -15.70 5.86 -9.81
N GLY A 511 -16.95 5.71 -10.24
CA GLY A 511 -17.38 5.98 -11.60
C GLY A 511 -17.19 7.46 -11.91
N GLY A 512 -16.20 7.78 -12.72
CA GLY A 512 -15.99 9.12 -13.25
C GLY A 512 -14.78 9.84 -12.67
N MET A 513 -13.76 9.91 -13.45
CA MET A 513 -12.45 10.54 -13.46
C MET A 513 -11.33 9.54 -13.23
N GLY A 514 -10.83 9.02 -14.35
CA GLY A 514 -9.60 8.25 -14.37
C GLY A 514 -8.44 9.13 -13.91
N GLY A 515 -7.95 8.86 -12.69
CA GLY A 515 -6.58 9.19 -12.35
C GLY A 515 -5.66 8.35 -13.25
N PRO A 516 -4.44 8.79 -13.53
CA PRO A 516 -3.51 8.03 -14.36
C PRO A 516 -3.22 6.67 -13.69
N GLY A 517 -3.85 5.59 -14.18
CA GLY A 517 -3.64 4.22 -13.70
C GLY A 517 -4.89 3.35 -13.49
N GLY A 518 -6.09 3.85 -13.76
CA GLY A 518 -7.31 3.05 -13.67
C GLY A 518 -7.60 2.29 -14.95
N GLY A 519 -7.04 1.11 -15.14
CA GLY A 519 -7.35 0.20 -16.24
C GLY A 519 -8.81 -0.26 -16.19
N MET A 520 -9.59 0.01 -17.25
CA MET A 520 -10.88 -0.59 -17.53
C MET A 520 -10.70 -2.10 -17.78
N GLY A 521 -10.94 -2.90 -16.78
CA GLY A 521 -10.98 -4.37 -16.87
C GLY A 521 -12.31 -4.90 -16.38
N GLY A 522 -13.38 -4.63 -17.10
CA GLY A 522 -14.69 -5.26 -16.93
C GLY A 522 -14.94 -6.34 -17.99
N GLY A 523 -14.19 -7.42 -17.96
CA GLY A 523 -14.42 -8.63 -18.75
C GLY A 523 -15.55 -9.47 -18.15
N ARG A 524 -16.70 -9.50 -18.80
CA ARG A 524 -17.77 -10.48 -18.55
C ARG A 524 -17.25 -11.88 -18.89
N PRO A 525 -17.48 -12.92 -18.05
CA PRO A 525 -17.12 -14.29 -18.42
C PRO A 525 -17.99 -14.79 -19.60
N PRO A 526 -17.43 -15.53 -20.56
CA PRO A 526 -18.22 -16.24 -21.55
C PRO A 526 -18.68 -17.59 -20.98
N GLY A 527 -19.98 -17.85 -21.00
CA GLY A 527 -20.47 -19.17 -20.67
C GLY A 527 -21.95 -19.29 -20.67
N GLN A 528 -22.40 -19.94 -21.65
CA GLN A 528 -23.58 -20.81 -21.85
C GLN A 528 -24.65 -20.29 -22.80
N GLY A 529 -24.71 -20.98 -23.92
CA GLY A 529 -25.71 -20.88 -24.93
C GLY A 529 -27.06 -21.43 -24.45
N ALA A 530 -28.10 -20.80 -24.93
CA ALA A 530 -29.41 -21.44 -25.07
C ALA A 530 -30.01 -21.01 -26.42
N GLN A 531 -30.57 -22.00 -27.07
CA GLN A 531 -31.08 -22.10 -28.42
C GLN A 531 -32.16 -21.10 -28.78
N GLN A 532 -32.23 -20.91 -30.08
CA GLN A 532 -33.28 -20.45 -30.95
C GLN A 532 -34.74 -20.66 -30.48
N ASP A 533 -35.57 -19.61 -30.69
CA ASP A 533 -36.72 -19.82 -31.54
C ASP A 533 -37.21 -18.52 -32.19
N GLY A 534 -37.72 -18.65 -33.39
CA GLY A 534 -37.97 -17.61 -34.35
C GLY A 534 -39.34 -16.89 -34.19
N GLY A 535 -39.47 -15.82 -34.92
CA GLY A 535 -40.80 -15.18 -35.14
C GLY A 535 -40.73 -13.76 -35.67
N GLN A 536 -40.80 -13.65 -36.95
CA GLN A 536 -41.25 -12.61 -37.88
C GLN A 536 -42.06 -11.42 -37.33
N GLY A 537 -41.83 -10.24 -37.89
CA GLY A 537 -42.85 -9.21 -38.03
C GLY A 537 -42.37 -7.77 -38.04
N MET A 538 -42.05 -7.23 -39.18
CA MET A 538 -42.22 -5.80 -39.50
C MET A 538 -43.73 -5.51 -39.78
N PRO A 539 -44.27 -4.29 -39.90
CA PRO A 539 -43.65 -3.06 -40.42
C PRO A 539 -44.13 -1.68 -39.84
N GLN A 540 -43.38 -0.67 -40.24
CA GLN A 540 -43.83 0.67 -40.72
C GLN A 540 -44.63 1.66 -39.84
N GLY A 541 -44.11 2.90 -39.79
CA GLY A 541 -44.87 4.04 -40.29
C GLY A 541 -45.06 5.22 -39.34
N GLY A 542 -44.61 6.40 -39.79
CA GLY A 542 -45.33 7.64 -39.51
C GLY A 542 -44.55 8.76 -38.81
N GLN A 543 -43.81 9.52 -39.58
CA GLN A 543 -43.97 10.96 -39.89
C GLN A 543 -44.16 11.95 -38.73
N ALA A 544 -43.26 12.91 -38.73
CA ALA A 544 -43.37 14.24 -38.12
C ALA A 544 -44.53 15.09 -38.75
N PRO A 545 -44.94 16.27 -38.24
CA PRO A 545 -44.19 17.51 -38.24
C PRO A 545 -44.48 18.43 -37.01
N GLY A 546 -43.63 19.37 -36.55
CA GLY A 546 -43.37 20.64 -37.18
C GLY A 546 -43.93 21.79 -36.33
N ASN A 547 -43.13 22.83 -36.21
CA ASN A 547 -43.41 24.27 -35.91
C ASN A 547 -43.09 24.81 -34.52
N GLY A 548 -42.08 25.67 -34.52
CA GLY A 548 -41.94 26.78 -33.56
C GLY A 548 -43.02 27.91 -33.87
N PRO A 549 -42.94 29.10 -33.44
CA PRO A 549 -41.80 29.90 -32.93
C PRO A 549 -42.13 30.89 -31.76
N GLY A 550 -41.21 31.67 -31.34
CA GLY A 550 -41.47 33.07 -30.94
C GLY A 550 -41.07 33.57 -29.58
N ASN A 551 -40.05 34.41 -29.57
CA ASN A 551 -39.99 35.77 -29.02
C ASN A 551 -40.23 35.97 -27.50
N ALA A 552 -39.51 36.73 -26.79
CA ALA A 552 -38.66 37.92 -26.87
C ALA A 552 -38.72 38.67 -25.53
N GLN A 553 -37.68 39.40 -25.25
CA GLN A 553 -37.62 40.62 -24.38
C GLN A 553 -37.67 40.35 -22.85
N GLY A 554 -36.89 41.02 -22.04
CA GLY A 554 -35.98 42.13 -22.15
C GLY A 554 -35.82 42.77 -20.79
N GLY A 555 -34.78 43.51 -20.60
CA GLY A 555 -34.62 44.53 -19.56
C GLY A 555 -33.86 44.05 -18.30
N GLY A 556 -32.85 44.68 -17.80
CA GLY A 556 -32.21 45.97 -17.97
C GLY A 556 -31.67 46.40 -16.62
N PHE A 557 -30.39 46.64 -16.54
CA PHE A 557 -29.55 47.58 -15.80
C PHE A 557 -30.09 48.31 -14.53
N PRO A 558 -29.28 49.02 -13.68
CA PRO A 558 -27.84 49.33 -13.62
C PRO A 558 -27.26 49.27 -12.17
N GLY A 559 -25.98 49.26 -11.89
CA GLY A 559 -25.08 50.36 -11.92
C GLY A 559 -24.26 50.53 -10.64
N GLY A 560 -23.04 50.99 -10.76
CA GLY A 560 -22.24 51.79 -9.81
C GLY A 560 -21.28 51.01 -8.93
N GLY A 561 -20.00 51.31 -8.76
CA GLY A 561 -19.12 52.37 -9.18
C GLY A 561 -17.77 52.07 -8.54
N ALA A 562 -16.72 52.47 -9.23
CA ALA A 562 -15.33 52.53 -8.77
C ALA A 562 -15.16 53.69 -7.73
N PRO A 563 -13.95 54.06 -7.20
CA PRO A 563 -12.61 54.02 -7.79
C PRO A 563 -11.41 53.78 -6.80
N GLY A 564 -10.22 53.57 -7.36
CA GLY A 564 -9.10 54.47 -7.10
C GLY A 564 -7.77 53.88 -6.68
N GLN A 565 -6.74 54.12 -7.53
CA GLN A 565 -5.35 54.56 -7.28
C GLN A 565 -4.40 53.51 -6.61
N GLY A 566 -3.19 53.34 -7.04
CA GLY A 566 -2.30 53.98 -8.01
C GLY A 566 -0.86 53.53 -7.79
N GLN A 567 -0.06 53.67 -8.82
CA GLN A 567 1.37 53.97 -8.95
C GLN A 567 2.36 52.80 -9.01
N GLN A 568 2.93 52.62 -10.14
CA GLN A 568 4.19 53.11 -10.80
C GLN A 568 5.43 52.26 -10.54
N GLY A 569 6.12 51.95 -11.65
CA GLY A 569 7.56 51.67 -11.74
C GLY A 569 7.97 50.78 -12.90
N GLN A 570 8.11 51.27 -14.04
CA GLN A 570 9.16 51.42 -15.10
C GLN A 570 10.18 50.30 -15.25
N GLY A 571 10.41 49.90 -16.54
CA GLY A 571 11.69 49.42 -17.07
C GLY A 571 11.60 48.56 -18.31
N GLN A 572 11.48 49.11 -19.45
CA GLN A 572 12.10 49.01 -20.79
C GLN A 572 12.80 47.70 -21.19
N GLY A 573 12.55 47.29 -22.45
CA GLY A 573 13.48 46.53 -23.27
C GLY A 573 12.88 45.80 -24.47
N GLN A 574 12.79 46.44 -25.55
CA GLN A 574 12.45 46.21 -26.96
C GLN A 574 12.95 44.88 -27.58
N GLY A 575 12.18 44.39 -28.61
CA GLY A 575 12.73 43.54 -29.67
C GLY A 575 11.70 42.79 -30.54
N ARG A 576 11.06 43.51 -31.45
CA ARG A 576 10.52 43.23 -32.78
C ARG A 576 10.34 41.78 -33.31
N MET A 577 9.09 41.58 -33.78
CA MET A 577 8.70 40.68 -34.90
C MET A 577 9.15 41.19 -36.28
N PRO A 578 9.09 40.41 -37.40
CA PRO A 578 7.87 40.10 -38.14
C PRO A 578 7.86 38.67 -38.76
N GLY A 579 6.78 38.02 -39.07
CA GLY A 579 5.69 38.24 -40.01
C GLY A 579 5.58 37.17 -41.06
N GLY A 580 4.37 36.61 -41.30
CA GLY A 580 3.90 36.27 -42.63
C GLY A 580 3.57 34.80 -42.93
N GLN A 581 2.33 34.49 -43.10
CA GLN A 581 1.41 34.12 -44.22
C GLN A 581 1.04 32.63 -44.25
N GLN A 582 -0.19 32.30 -44.00
CA GLN A 582 -1.37 31.98 -44.82
C GLN A 582 -1.21 30.95 -45.97
N GLY A 583 -2.09 29.99 -45.98
CA GLY A 583 -2.58 29.16 -47.09
C GLY A 583 -2.90 27.75 -46.62
N GLY A 584 -4.10 27.22 -46.60
CA GLY A 584 -5.16 27.12 -47.50
C GLY A 584 -5.62 25.66 -47.51
N MET A 585 -6.86 25.36 -47.11
CA MET A 585 -7.54 24.07 -47.34
C MET A 585 -7.84 23.90 -48.85
N PRO A 586 -8.06 22.67 -49.36
CA PRO A 586 -9.38 22.06 -49.35
C PRO A 586 -9.48 20.53 -49.26
N GLY A 587 -10.47 20.02 -48.59
CA GLY A 587 -11.59 19.23 -49.09
C GLY A 587 -11.49 17.74 -49.28
N GLY A 588 -12.24 16.96 -48.48
CA GLY A 588 -13.17 15.96 -48.92
C GLY A 588 -12.67 14.55 -49.13
N GLY A 589 -13.15 13.61 -48.33
CA GLY A 589 -13.05 12.17 -48.63
C GLY A 589 -13.65 11.34 -47.50
N THR A 590 -14.92 10.96 -47.70
CA THR A 590 -15.65 9.96 -46.91
C THR A 590 -15.06 8.56 -47.03
N GLY A 591 -14.87 7.86 -45.91
CA GLY A 591 -14.50 6.45 -45.88
C GLY A 591 -14.85 5.88 -44.52
N GLU A 592 -15.85 5.02 -44.48
CA GLU A 592 -16.36 4.26 -43.33
C GLU A 592 -15.37 3.21 -42.85
N GLY A 593 -15.37 2.96 -41.53
CA GLY A 593 -15.14 1.65 -40.93
C GLY A 593 -13.78 1.41 -40.33
N GLY A 594 -13.67 1.37 -39.00
CA GLY A 594 -12.54 0.81 -38.29
C GLY A 594 -12.44 1.30 -36.86
N THR A 595 -13.31 0.77 -35.98
CA THR A 595 -13.17 0.93 -34.53
C THR A 595 -11.95 0.16 -34.04
N GLY A 596 -10.96 0.87 -33.51
CA GLY A 596 -9.79 0.27 -32.88
C GLY A 596 -8.74 1.33 -32.52
N GLY A 597 -9.14 2.40 -31.83
CA GLY A 597 -8.20 3.41 -31.32
C GLY A 597 -7.74 3.04 -29.92
N GLY A 598 -6.65 2.27 -29.78
CA GLY A 598 -5.94 2.10 -28.52
C GLY A 598 -5.28 3.42 -28.12
N GLY A 599 -5.74 4.01 -27.00
CA GLY A 599 -5.08 5.13 -26.36
C GLY A 599 -3.74 4.70 -25.78
N GLY A 600 -2.66 4.87 -26.56
CA GLY A 600 -1.29 4.69 -26.13
C GLY A 600 -0.84 5.88 -25.27
N GLY A 601 -1.27 5.92 -23.99
CA GLY A 601 -0.75 6.83 -22.97
C GLY A 601 0.08 6.03 -21.97
N MET A 602 0.68 6.69 -20.98
CA MET A 602 1.52 6.15 -19.89
C MET A 602 1.07 4.82 -19.25
N GLY A 603 -0.09 4.28 -19.57
CA GLY A 603 -0.64 3.02 -19.06
C GLY A 603 0.28 1.83 -19.31
N GLY A 604 0.92 1.70 -20.48
CA GLY A 604 1.81 0.58 -20.79
C GLY A 604 3.04 0.50 -19.89
N LEU A 605 3.54 1.64 -19.39
CA LEU A 605 4.68 1.66 -18.46
C LEU A 605 4.27 1.27 -17.03
N LEU A 606 3.03 1.47 -16.66
CA LEU A 606 2.52 1.24 -15.29
C LEU A 606 1.75 -0.09 -15.15
N ASP A 607 1.04 -0.50 -16.19
CA ASP A 607 0.14 -1.66 -16.15
C ASP A 607 0.69 -2.90 -16.89
N GLY A 608 1.74 -2.70 -17.75
CA GLY A 608 2.34 -3.76 -18.57
C GLY A 608 1.57 -3.98 -19.87
N ALA A 609 2.15 -4.84 -20.74
CA ALA A 609 1.59 -5.18 -22.03
C ALA A 609 0.62 -6.37 -21.96
N SER A 610 -0.39 -6.39 -22.82
CA SER A 610 -1.15 -7.59 -23.12
C SER A 610 -0.33 -8.47 -24.10
N VAL A 611 -0.09 -9.71 -23.74
CA VAL A 611 0.73 -10.64 -24.52
C VAL A 611 -0.16 -11.63 -25.25
N ASP A 612 -0.22 -11.51 -26.58
CA ASP A 612 -1.01 -12.37 -27.45
C ASP A 612 -0.39 -13.78 -27.55
N SER A 613 -1.20 -14.78 -27.89
CA SER A 613 -0.75 -16.17 -28.04
C SER A 613 0.32 -16.35 -29.13
N GLU A 614 0.25 -15.55 -30.18
CA GLU A 614 1.21 -15.53 -31.29
C GLU A 614 2.57 -14.99 -30.83
N ALA A 615 2.58 -13.86 -30.12
CA ALA A 615 3.78 -13.28 -29.51
C ALA A 615 4.43 -14.24 -28.52
N LYS A 616 3.63 -14.92 -27.72
CA LYS A 616 4.12 -15.97 -26.81
C LYS A 616 4.77 -17.14 -27.56
N THR A 617 4.17 -17.56 -28.67
CA THR A 617 4.68 -18.65 -29.50
C THR A 617 6.00 -18.25 -30.17
N LEU A 618 6.08 -17.04 -30.71
CA LEU A 618 7.30 -16.48 -31.28
C LEU A 618 8.45 -16.46 -30.27
N LEU A 619 8.22 -15.91 -29.09
CA LEU A 619 9.24 -15.77 -28.04
C LEU A 619 9.73 -17.11 -27.49
N LYS A 620 8.93 -18.16 -27.57
CA LYS A 620 9.34 -19.52 -27.18
C LYS A 620 10.15 -20.27 -28.22
N GLN A 621 10.17 -19.79 -29.47
CA GLN A 621 10.98 -20.41 -30.49
C GLN A 621 12.47 -20.18 -30.20
N ASN A 622 13.21 -21.27 -30.02
CA ASN A 622 14.64 -21.28 -29.71
C ASN A 622 15.03 -20.47 -28.44
N ALA A 623 14.11 -20.29 -27.48
CA ALA A 623 14.36 -19.51 -26.25
C ALA A 623 15.63 -19.96 -25.51
N ASP A 624 15.88 -21.27 -25.43
CA ASP A 624 17.02 -21.86 -24.74
C ASP A 624 18.40 -21.53 -25.41
N ALA A 625 18.40 -21.04 -26.65
CA ALA A 625 19.63 -20.66 -27.34
C ALA A 625 20.13 -19.27 -26.88
N TYR A 626 19.32 -18.49 -26.19
CA TYR A 626 19.63 -17.10 -25.85
C TYR A 626 19.64 -16.91 -24.32
N THR A 627 20.43 -15.94 -23.86
CA THR A 627 20.41 -15.51 -22.45
C THR A 627 19.09 -14.81 -22.12
N TRP A 628 18.59 -13.99 -23.05
CA TRP A 628 17.29 -13.33 -23.00
C TRP A 628 16.53 -13.61 -24.29
N THR A 629 15.32 -14.13 -24.17
CA THR A 629 14.44 -14.33 -25.34
C THR A 629 14.04 -13.02 -25.99
N ALA A 630 13.99 -11.96 -25.20
CA ALA A 630 13.75 -10.62 -25.68
C ALA A 630 14.32 -9.54 -24.74
N ALA A 631 14.36 -8.31 -25.24
CA ALA A 631 14.56 -7.11 -24.46
C ALA A 631 13.42 -6.13 -24.70
N ALA A 632 12.93 -5.46 -23.67
CA ALA A 632 11.84 -4.48 -23.76
C ALA A 632 12.15 -3.24 -22.93
N ILE A 633 11.69 -2.07 -23.35
CA ILE A 633 11.83 -0.84 -22.58
C ILE A 633 10.82 -0.82 -21.45
N GLY A 634 11.31 -0.56 -20.24
CA GLY A 634 10.54 -0.51 -19.01
C GLY A 634 10.23 -1.88 -18.39
N SER A 635 10.33 -1.95 -17.08
CA SER A 635 10.25 -3.22 -16.35
C SER A 635 8.86 -3.85 -16.35
N GLN A 636 7.78 -3.07 -16.38
CA GLN A 636 6.41 -3.63 -16.42
C GLN A 636 6.15 -4.31 -17.78
N ASN A 637 6.63 -3.70 -18.83
CA ASN A 637 6.53 -4.27 -20.19
C ASN A 637 7.31 -5.59 -20.29
N ALA A 638 8.60 -5.58 -19.91
CA ALA A 638 9.45 -6.78 -19.89
C ALA A 638 8.82 -7.88 -19.02
N ALA A 639 8.30 -7.52 -17.82
CA ALA A 639 7.67 -8.45 -16.89
C ALA A 639 6.45 -9.16 -17.49
N SER A 640 5.64 -8.47 -18.31
CA SER A 640 4.46 -9.06 -18.94
C SER A 640 4.85 -10.22 -19.87
N TYR A 641 5.85 -10.00 -20.73
CA TYR A 641 6.36 -11.03 -21.63
C TYR A 641 7.07 -12.16 -20.88
N GLN A 642 7.88 -11.84 -19.88
CA GLN A 642 8.56 -12.82 -19.04
C GLN A 642 7.57 -13.75 -18.29
N LEU A 643 6.53 -13.18 -17.69
CA LEU A 643 5.50 -13.96 -16.98
C LEU A 643 4.66 -14.82 -17.94
N ALA A 644 4.44 -14.35 -19.17
CA ALA A 644 3.69 -15.09 -20.19
C ALA A 644 4.48 -16.27 -20.77
N THR A 645 5.79 -16.12 -20.98
CA THR A 645 6.63 -17.15 -21.58
C THR A 645 7.26 -18.09 -20.57
N GLY A 646 7.65 -17.59 -19.41
CA GLY A 646 8.47 -18.30 -18.43
C GLY A 646 9.97 -18.03 -18.57
N ASP A 647 10.37 -17.38 -19.66
CA ASP A 647 11.76 -17.17 -20.10
C ASP A 647 12.24 -15.76 -19.76
N PRO A 648 13.56 -15.54 -19.56
CA PRO A 648 14.08 -14.23 -19.18
C PRO A 648 13.85 -13.17 -20.28
N VAL A 649 13.34 -12.01 -19.88
CA VAL A 649 13.20 -10.83 -20.74
C VAL A 649 13.95 -9.67 -20.10
N MET A 650 14.91 -9.07 -20.83
CA MET A 650 15.71 -7.96 -20.33
C MET A 650 14.87 -6.69 -20.23
N ALA A 651 14.83 -6.07 -19.06
CA ALA A 651 14.21 -4.77 -18.86
C ALA A 651 15.23 -3.64 -19.11
N ILE A 652 15.06 -2.91 -20.21
CA ILE A 652 15.91 -1.76 -20.55
C ILE A 652 15.39 -0.54 -19.80
N GLY A 653 16.28 0.16 -19.10
CA GLY A 653 15.96 1.42 -18.43
C GLY A 653 15.20 1.27 -17.11
N GLY A 654 15.11 0.08 -16.54
CA GLY A 654 14.49 -0.14 -15.22
C GLY A 654 12.99 0.12 -15.21
N PHE A 655 12.45 0.51 -14.03
CA PHE A 655 11.01 0.65 -13.82
C PHE A 655 10.35 1.65 -14.78
N ASN A 656 10.95 2.83 -14.92
CA ASN A 656 10.42 3.94 -15.73
C ASN A 656 11.08 4.08 -17.11
N GLY A 657 12.00 3.18 -17.49
CA GLY A 657 12.76 3.33 -18.72
C GLY A 657 13.90 4.36 -18.66
N SER A 658 14.19 4.92 -17.45
CA SER A 658 15.14 6.03 -17.26
C SER A 658 16.49 5.62 -16.69
N ASP A 659 16.64 4.40 -16.17
CA ASP A 659 17.90 3.89 -15.64
C ASP A 659 18.91 3.74 -16.80
N PRO A 660 20.19 4.12 -16.63
CA PRO A 660 21.20 4.02 -17.71
C PRO A 660 21.72 2.57 -17.85
N SER A 661 20.83 1.58 -17.89
CA SER A 661 21.17 0.16 -17.99
C SER A 661 20.21 -0.60 -18.92
N PRO A 662 20.77 -1.38 -19.88
CA PRO A 662 22.15 -1.34 -20.31
C PRO A 662 22.50 -0.02 -21.02
N THR A 663 23.78 0.32 -21.13
CA THR A 663 24.22 1.36 -22.07
C THR A 663 24.08 0.86 -23.50
N LEU A 664 24.00 1.77 -24.48
CA LEU A 664 23.95 1.38 -25.89
C LEU A 664 25.15 0.48 -26.29
N ALA A 665 26.35 0.78 -25.78
CA ALA A 665 27.54 -0.03 -26.07
C ALA A 665 27.43 -1.45 -25.49
N GLN A 666 26.88 -1.58 -24.26
CA GLN A 666 26.64 -2.89 -23.66
C GLN A 666 25.56 -3.67 -24.39
N PHE A 667 24.48 -2.99 -24.83
CA PHE A 667 23.40 -3.61 -25.58
C PHE A 667 23.89 -4.15 -26.91
N LYS A 668 24.64 -3.33 -27.66
CA LYS A 668 25.29 -3.77 -28.94
C LYS A 668 26.14 -5.02 -28.73
N LYS A 669 26.96 -5.02 -27.69
CA LYS A 669 27.78 -6.19 -27.35
C LYS A 669 26.93 -7.43 -27.03
N TYR A 670 25.80 -7.29 -26.32
CA TYR A 670 24.92 -8.43 -26.05
C TYR A 670 24.28 -8.98 -27.34
N VAL A 671 23.97 -8.12 -28.27
CA VAL A 671 23.47 -8.54 -29.62
C VAL A 671 24.58 -9.23 -30.43
N GLU A 672 25.78 -8.65 -30.50
CA GLU A 672 26.95 -9.23 -31.13
C GLU A 672 27.33 -10.60 -30.54
N ASP A 673 27.23 -10.75 -29.20
CA ASP A 673 27.48 -12.01 -28.50
C ASP A 673 26.32 -13.03 -28.67
N GLY A 674 25.25 -12.71 -29.42
CA GLY A 674 24.09 -13.59 -29.65
C GLY A 674 23.28 -13.86 -28.36
N LYS A 675 23.29 -12.95 -27.41
CA LYS A 675 22.61 -13.14 -26.08
C LYS A 675 21.14 -12.77 -26.07
N ILE A 676 20.69 -11.92 -27.01
CA ILE A 676 19.31 -11.44 -27.08
C ILE A 676 18.73 -11.81 -28.45
N HIS A 677 17.54 -12.43 -28.46
CA HIS A 677 16.89 -12.81 -29.72
C HIS A 677 16.05 -11.66 -30.29
N TYR A 678 15.10 -11.15 -29.55
CA TYR A 678 14.18 -10.10 -30.02
C TYR A 678 14.30 -8.81 -29.20
N PHE A 679 14.04 -7.68 -29.87
CA PHE A 679 13.70 -6.44 -29.17
C PHE A 679 12.22 -6.17 -29.36
N ILE A 680 11.52 -5.85 -28.27
CA ILE A 680 10.09 -5.56 -28.26
C ILE A 680 9.90 -4.05 -28.27
N SER A 681 9.36 -3.54 -29.39
CA SER A 681 8.99 -2.14 -29.47
C SER A 681 7.79 -1.87 -28.58
N GLY A 682 7.93 -0.97 -27.63
CA GLY A 682 6.79 -0.48 -26.83
C GLY A 682 5.86 0.31 -27.77
N GLY A 683 4.58 -0.08 -27.81
CA GLY A 683 3.57 0.69 -28.55
C GLY A 683 3.61 2.15 -28.10
N MET A 684 3.73 3.05 -29.04
CA MET A 684 3.56 4.52 -29.05
C MET A 684 3.78 5.33 -27.75
N GLY A 685 4.70 4.92 -26.88
CA GLY A 685 5.10 5.63 -25.66
C GLY A 685 6.58 5.96 -25.56
N GLY A 686 7.41 5.46 -26.49
CA GLY A 686 8.86 5.67 -26.50
C GLY A 686 9.32 6.98 -27.16
N GLY A 687 8.40 7.77 -27.70
CA GLY A 687 8.70 9.00 -28.44
C GLY A 687 8.27 10.32 -27.79
N GLY A 688 7.90 10.30 -26.54
CA GLY A 688 7.37 11.48 -25.87
C GLY A 688 8.16 11.89 -24.64
N MET A 689 9.13 12.68 -24.82
CA MET A 689 9.83 13.73 -24.08
C MET A 689 11.33 13.63 -24.32
N GLY A 690 11.84 14.54 -25.13
CA GLY A 690 13.21 14.70 -25.54
C GLY A 690 14.25 14.56 -24.44
N GLY A 691 14.61 13.33 -24.13
CA GLY A 691 15.74 12.98 -23.28
C GLY A 691 16.66 12.05 -24.07
N GLU A 692 17.94 12.40 -24.20
CA GLU A 692 19.00 11.58 -24.76
C GLU A 692 19.31 10.32 -23.94
N GLY A 693 18.29 9.67 -23.36
CA GLY A 693 18.43 8.51 -22.48
C GLY A 693 18.98 7.28 -23.21
N SER A 694 19.58 6.36 -22.46
CA SER A 694 20.10 5.08 -22.97
C SER A 694 19.02 4.29 -23.72
N SER A 695 17.82 4.23 -23.18
CA SER A 695 16.67 3.50 -23.76
C SER A 695 16.26 4.02 -25.14
N SER A 696 16.18 5.35 -25.31
CA SER A 696 15.86 5.99 -26.61
C SER A 696 16.90 5.71 -27.64
N ARG A 697 18.19 5.77 -27.27
CA ARG A 697 19.31 5.47 -28.19
C ARG A 697 19.34 3.99 -28.60
N ILE A 698 19.00 3.07 -27.69
CA ILE A 698 18.89 1.64 -28.01
C ILE A 698 17.74 1.42 -28.99
N SER A 699 16.56 2.00 -28.74
CA SER A 699 15.41 1.87 -29.62
C SER A 699 15.68 2.37 -31.01
N ALA A 700 16.26 3.59 -31.14
CA ALA A 700 16.62 4.16 -32.45
C ALA A 700 17.61 3.26 -33.19
N TRP A 701 18.68 2.81 -32.52
CA TRP A 701 19.66 1.93 -33.13
C TRP A 701 19.06 0.59 -33.61
N VAL A 702 18.15 -0.01 -32.82
CA VAL A 702 17.50 -1.27 -33.22
C VAL A 702 16.63 -1.04 -34.45
N GLN A 703 15.81 0.02 -34.47
CA GLN A 703 14.93 0.35 -35.60
C GLN A 703 15.70 0.62 -36.91
N GLU A 704 16.91 1.17 -36.81
CA GLU A 704 17.76 1.47 -37.97
C GLU A 704 18.48 0.24 -38.52
N ASN A 705 18.73 -0.80 -37.71
CA ASN A 705 19.66 -1.86 -38.06
C ASN A 705 19.05 -3.26 -38.18
N PHE A 706 17.78 -3.48 -37.73
CA PHE A 706 17.20 -4.81 -37.69
C PHE A 706 15.82 -4.89 -38.34
N GLU A 707 15.46 -6.07 -38.81
CA GLU A 707 14.20 -6.35 -39.47
C GLU A 707 13.02 -6.32 -38.48
N GLU A 708 11.97 -5.60 -38.87
CA GLU A 708 10.73 -5.51 -38.13
C GLU A 708 9.85 -6.73 -38.37
N VAL A 709 9.32 -7.31 -37.29
CA VAL A 709 8.41 -8.44 -37.33
C VAL A 709 7.16 -8.07 -36.51
N THR A 710 6.03 -7.83 -37.14
CA THR A 710 4.77 -7.57 -36.48
C THR A 710 4.03 -8.88 -36.16
N VAL A 711 3.68 -9.11 -34.87
CA VAL A 711 2.97 -10.29 -34.43
C VAL A 711 1.81 -9.85 -33.51
N GLY A 712 0.59 -10.07 -33.96
CA GLY A 712 -0.61 -9.56 -33.30
C GLY A 712 -0.62 -8.04 -33.21
N SER A 713 -0.69 -7.50 -31.99
CA SER A 713 -0.70 -6.06 -31.72
C SER A 713 0.71 -5.52 -31.34
N ALA A 714 1.73 -6.36 -31.31
CA ALA A 714 3.08 -6.01 -30.87
C ALA A 714 4.09 -6.04 -32.04
N THR A 715 5.03 -5.09 -32.00
CA THR A 715 6.14 -5.00 -32.95
C THR A 715 7.39 -5.52 -32.29
N PHE A 716 8.04 -6.45 -32.97
CA PHE A 716 9.32 -7.05 -32.60
C PHE A 716 10.39 -6.69 -33.63
N TYR A 717 11.64 -6.69 -33.24
CA TYR A 717 12.81 -6.64 -34.12
C TYR A 717 13.63 -7.90 -33.89
N ASP A 718 13.88 -8.66 -34.94
CA ASP A 718 14.72 -9.86 -34.89
C ASP A 718 16.21 -9.45 -34.91
N LEU A 719 16.85 -9.51 -33.72
CA LEU A 719 18.26 -9.09 -33.58
C LEU A 719 19.26 -10.06 -34.21
N THR A 720 18.78 -11.13 -34.82
CA THR A 720 19.61 -12.04 -35.66
C THR A 720 19.59 -11.71 -37.13
N ARG A 721 18.74 -10.76 -37.57
CA ARG A 721 18.53 -10.37 -38.95
C ARG A 721 18.80 -8.88 -39.17
N PRO A 722 20.06 -8.48 -39.37
CA PRO A 722 20.36 -7.09 -39.70
C PRO A 722 19.81 -6.72 -41.09
N THR A 723 19.37 -5.47 -41.24
CA THR A 723 18.72 -4.94 -42.45
C THR A 723 19.71 -4.70 -43.64
N GLY A 724 21.05 -4.87 -43.46
CA GLY A 724 21.99 -4.75 -44.53
C GLY A 724 23.41 -4.54 -44.11
#